data_8a7871f356abb352dc31b68f67ab342d
#
_entry.id   8a7871f356abb352dc31b68f67ab342d
#
_cell.length_a   1.000
_cell.length_b   1.000
_cell.length_c   1.000
_cell.angle_alpha   90.00
_cell.angle_beta   90.00
_cell.angle_gamma   90.00
#
_symmetry.space_group_name_H-M   'P 1'
#
loop_
_entity.id
_entity.type
_entity.pdbx_description
1 polymer ?
#
loop_
_entity_poly.entity_id
_entity_poly.type
_entity_poly.pdbx_seq_one_letter_code
_entity_poly.pdbx_strand_id
1 'polypeptide(L)'
;MKTRFSRSLTALTAIALPALLAAPALAGEADLKVPSIDLANFKVGSTVIQGNHLMMLGLLVCILAASFGWLQYAQTKALPVHKSMAAVSNIIWETCKSYLWQQGKFLAVLWVLIGACMIYYFGYLEHKSGFDLFVILAASVLGILGSYGVAWFGIRINTTANSRTAFASLKGEGLPVLSIPLRSGMSVGLLLVSVELFFMIVILKYLPANLVGPAFIGFAIGESLGASALRICGGIFTKIADIGSDLMKIVFKLPEDDPKNPGVIADCTGDNAGDSVGPTADGFETYGVTGVALIAFLALALGDSGEMGQVTCAKLIVWLFTMRALMIVTSLLSYFINEAHSKASYSGKKEFHEEAPLTWLVWITSIVSIGITFLASWALLGQFSESVTVGAQAVVETNASGQPVGGVVAVDTMTYHFSSLWWILSLIISCGTLAGALIPEFTKVFTSTTCRHVREVVNASQQGGASLNILSGFVAGNFSAFWKGLVIAGLMAVGWWASMNPDVQALMPAKYDFAAPIFAFGLIAFGFLGMGPVTIAVDSFGPVTDNAQSVFELSQIEGQPGIKDELKRDFGIDANFAEAKHLLEKGDGAGNTFKATAKPVLIGTAVVGATTMVFGIILLLDKLYGGVVEKLSIVRPEILLGLLVGGSVIYWFTGASTQAVVTGAYQAVLFIKKNINLDKAVASVEDSKEVVRICTVYAQKGMFNIFIVVFCMALALPFFNPYFFIGYLVAMAFFGLFQAIFMANAGGAWDNAKKIVEVDMRAKGTDLHAATVVGDTVGDPFKDTSSVSLNPVIKFTTLFGLLAVEIAVQPQIQGYKNWIGGVLFAVALVFVYRSFYSMRIPSDVK
;
A
#
# COMPACT_ATOMS: atom_id res chain seq x y z
N MET A 1 -24.66 -21.45 -9.21
CA MET A 1 -23.40 -20.86 -8.76
C MET A 1 -23.22 -20.93 -7.22
N LYS A 2 -24.22 -20.60 -6.40
CA LYS A 2 -24.21 -20.71 -4.92
C LYS A 2 -23.81 -22.13 -4.41
N THR A 3 -24.25 -23.19 -5.07
CA THR A 3 -24.06 -24.59 -4.64
C THR A 3 -22.62 -25.13 -4.88
N ARG A 4 -21.88 -24.64 -5.89
CA ARG A 4 -20.50 -25.05 -6.13
C ARG A 4 -19.50 -24.31 -5.22
N PHE A 5 -19.77 -23.03 -4.93
CA PHE A 5 -18.95 -22.23 -4.03
C PHE A 5 -19.02 -22.75 -2.57
N SER A 6 -20.23 -23.07 -2.11
CA SER A 6 -20.46 -23.68 -0.80
C SER A 6 -19.76 -25.06 -0.65
N ARG A 7 -19.81 -25.92 -1.66
CA ARG A 7 -19.16 -27.24 -1.59
C ARG A 7 -17.63 -27.18 -1.56
N SER A 8 -17.02 -26.21 -2.25
CA SER A 8 -15.55 -26.04 -2.21
C SER A 8 -15.07 -25.49 -0.86
N LEU A 9 -15.84 -24.60 -0.25
CA LEU A 9 -15.54 -24.04 1.07
C LEU A 9 -15.71 -25.09 2.17
N THR A 10 -16.78 -25.91 2.11
CA THR A 10 -17.04 -27.01 3.07
C THR A 10 -16.00 -28.10 2.98
N ALA A 11 -15.48 -28.37 1.77
CA ALA A 11 -14.40 -29.36 1.61
C ALA A 11 -13.07 -28.87 2.19
N LEU A 12 -12.75 -27.56 2.04
CA LEU A 12 -11.53 -26.95 2.61
C LEU A 12 -11.59 -26.91 4.15
N THR A 13 -12.71 -26.56 4.74
CA THR A 13 -12.89 -26.55 6.20
C THR A 13 -12.93 -27.97 6.78
N ALA A 14 -13.48 -28.94 6.07
CA ALA A 14 -13.54 -30.33 6.52
C ALA A 14 -12.18 -31.06 6.49
N ILE A 15 -11.24 -30.62 5.67
CA ILE A 15 -9.92 -31.24 5.52
C ILE A 15 -8.88 -30.56 6.44
N ALA A 16 -8.96 -29.26 6.63
CA ALA A 16 -7.99 -28.50 7.43
C ALA A 16 -8.24 -28.58 8.94
N LEU A 17 -9.49 -28.65 9.38
CA LEU A 17 -9.85 -28.60 10.80
C LEU A 17 -9.47 -29.86 11.63
N PRO A 18 -9.61 -31.11 11.17
CA PRO A 18 -9.27 -32.29 11.97
C PRO A 18 -7.75 -32.52 12.14
N ALA A 19 -6.92 -32.02 11.23
CA ALA A 19 -5.46 -32.19 11.28
C ALA A 19 -4.77 -31.35 12.36
N LEU A 20 -5.48 -30.40 12.95
CA LEU A 20 -4.94 -29.38 13.85
C LEU A 20 -5.17 -29.66 15.36
N LEU A 21 -5.81 -30.76 15.75
CA LEU A 21 -6.35 -30.91 17.10
C LEU A 21 -5.57 -31.87 18.01
N ALA A 22 -4.25 -31.75 18.28
CA ALA A 22 -3.61 -32.46 19.40
C ALA A 22 -2.26 -31.91 19.91
N ALA A 23 -2.20 -31.59 21.20
CA ALA A 23 -1.08 -31.49 22.15
C ALA A 23 -0.41 -30.14 22.53
N PRO A 24 0.26 -29.94 23.71
CA PRO A 24 0.60 -28.66 24.34
C PRO A 24 1.89 -27.98 23.87
N ALA A 25 1.98 -26.62 24.00
CA ALA A 25 2.90 -25.68 23.36
C ALA A 25 4.17 -25.30 24.18
N LEU A 26 5.16 -24.77 23.45
CA LEU A 26 6.31 -23.98 23.93
C LEU A 26 6.18 -22.53 23.40
N ALA A 27 6.70 -21.56 24.16
CA ALA A 27 6.55 -20.13 23.95
C ALA A 27 6.97 -19.66 22.55
N GLY A 28 6.13 -18.84 21.89
CA GLY A 28 6.32 -18.22 20.58
C GLY A 28 6.31 -16.70 20.66
N GLU A 29 6.12 -16.01 19.53
CA GLU A 29 6.07 -14.53 19.42
C GLU A 29 4.84 -13.91 20.11
N ALA A 30 3.89 -14.71 20.56
CA ALA A 30 2.87 -14.27 21.51
C ALA A 30 3.47 -13.73 22.82
N ASP A 31 4.75 -14.00 23.04
CA ASP A 31 5.59 -13.38 24.06
C ASP A 31 6.33 -12.12 23.58
N LEU A 32 5.93 -11.51 22.43
CA LEU A 32 6.45 -10.22 22.00
C LEU A 32 6.14 -9.17 23.08
N LYS A 33 7.06 -9.02 24.02
CA LYS A 33 6.94 -8.09 25.13
C LYS A 33 7.30 -6.70 24.65
N VAL A 34 6.28 -5.93 24.29
CA VAL A 34 6.45 -4.51 24.07
C VAL A 34 6.54 -3.83 25.44
N PRO A 35 7.65 -3.14 25.76
CA PRO A 35 7.80 -2.50 27.07
C PRO A 35 6.78 -1.40 27.27
N SER A 36 6.41 -1.12 28.54
CA SER A 36 5.50 -0.03 28.87
C SER A 36 6.06 1.32 28.40
N ILE A 37 5.22 2.14 27.80
CA ILE A 37 5.58 3.51 27.39
C ILE A 37 5.92 4.42 28.57
N ASP A 38 5.53 4.05 29.79
CA ASP A 38 5.86 4.80 31.01
C ASP A 38 7.36 4.79 31.32
N LEU A 39 8.10 3.81 30.77
CA LEU A 39 9.55 3.75 30.85
C LEU A 39 10.25 4.81 29.98
N ALA A 40 9.55 5.35 28.98
CA ALA A 40 10.10 6.32 28.06
C ALA A 40 10.06 7.73 28.64
N ASN A 41 11.16 8.19 29.21
CA ASN A 41 11.33 9.56 29.70
C ASN A 41 12.41 10.29 28.88
N PHE A 42 12.07 11.46 28.34
CA PHE A 42 12.96 12.27 27.51
C PHE A 42 13.33 13.56 28.25
N LYS A 43 14.63 13.85 28.32
CA LYS A 43 15.12 15.12 28.86
C LYS A 43 15.23 16.15 27.72
N VAL A 44 14.48 17.24 27.83
CA VAL A 44 14.54 18.36 26.88
C VAL A 44 14.93 19.59 27.66
N GLY A 45 16.20 19.93 27.61
CA GLY A 45 16.78 20.95 28.49
C GLY A 45 16.66 20.56 29.97
N SER A 46 15.97 21.36 30.79
CA SER A 46 15.68 21.08 32.20
C SER A 46 14.38 20.31 32.44
N THR A 47 13.58 20.09 31.41
CA THR A 47 12.24 19.45 31.54
C THR A 47 12.30 17.98 31.16
N VAL A 48 11.60 17.14 31.93
CA VAL A 48 11.41 15.72 31.58
C VAL A 48 10.03 15.54 30.96
N ILE A 49 10.00 15.08 29.71
CA ILE A 49 8.76 14.77 28.98
C ILE A 49 8.56 13.25 29.04
N GLN A 50 7.44 12.82 29.58
CA GLN A 50 7.06 11.41 29.65
C GLN A 50 6.51 10.95 28.30
N GLY A 51 6.80 9.70 27.90
CA GLY A 51 6.28 9.08 26.68
C GLY A 51 4.75 9.08 26.61
N ASN A 52 4.11 8.94 27.78
CA ASN A 52 2.67 9.00 27.89
C ASN A 52 2.07 10.35 27.43
N HIS A 53 2.72 11.47 27.74
CA HIS A 53 2.29 12.80 27.27
C HIS A 53 2.46 12.97 25.77
N LEU A 54 3.56 12.44 25.20
CA LEU A 54 3.78 12.46 23.76
C LEU A 54 2.72 11.64 23.01
N MET A 55 2.33 10.48 23.54
CA MET A 55 1.26 9.66 22.96
C MET A 55 -0.09 10.35 23.04
N MET A 56 -0.40 11.05 24.14
CA MET A 56 -1.63 11.86 24.23
C MET A 56 -1.64 13.01 23.23
N LEU A 57 -0.49 13.68 23.03
CA LEU A 57 -0.36 14.71 21.99
C LEU A 57 -0.53 14.08 20.59
N GLY A 58 0.03 12.89 20.36
CA GLY A 58 -0.18 12.15 19.12
C GLY A 58 -1.66 11.86 18.85
N LEU A 59 -2.43 11.39 19.85
CA LEU A 59 -3.88 11.21 19.72
C LEU A 59 -4.60 12.52 19.38
N LEU A 60 -4.22 13.62 20.00
CA LEU A 60 -4.80 14.94 19.70
C LEU A 60 -4.51 15.33 18.24
N VAL A 61 -3.29 15.17 17.76
CA VAL A 61 -2.90 15.43 16.36
C VAL A 61 -3.74 14.57 15.41
N CYS A 62 -3.93 13.29 15.72
CA CYS A 62 -4.75 12.40 14.89
C CYS A 62 -6.21 12.88 14.82
N ILE A 63 -6.81 13.26 15.93
CA ILE A 63 -8.20 13.76 15.98
C ILE A 63 -8.33 15.07 15.18
N LEU A 64 -7.40 16.01 15.34
CA LEU A 64 -7.40 17.27 14.61
C LEU A 64 -7.23 17.06 13.10
N ALA A 65 -6.31 16.20 12.68
CA ALA A 65 -6.05 15.93 11.27
C ALA A 65 -7.20 15.14 10.60
N ALA A 66 -7.79 14.17 11.29
CA ALA A 66 -9.00 13.49 10.83
C ALA A 66 -10.18 14.46 10.70
N SER A 67 -10.34 15.36 11.66
CA SER A 67 -11.37 16.42 11.61
C SER A 67 -11.13 17.38 10.44
N PHE A 68 -9.88 17.73 10.16
CA PHE A 68 -9.54 18.54 9.00
C PHE A 68 -9.87 17.81 7.69
N GLY A 69 -9.53 16.52 7.57
CA GLY A 69 -9.91 15.69 6.42
C GLY A 69 -11.42 15.70 6.18
N TRP A 70 -12.21 15.56 7.24
CA TRP A 70 -13.67 15.63 7.16
C TRP A 70 -14.17 17.03 6.74
N LEU A 71 -13.55 18.09 7.24
CA LEU A 71 -13.88 19.47 6.83
C LEU A 71 -13.61 19.71 5.34
N GLN A 72 -12.51 19.19 4.81
CA GLN A 72 -12.19 19.25 3.37
C GLN A 72 -13.24 18.52 2.53
N TYR A 73 -13.72 17.36 2.99
CA TYR A 73 -14.85 16.68 2.35
C TYR A 73 -16.12 17.54 2.34
N ALA A 74 -16.48 18.12 3.48
CA ALA A 74 -17.66 18.96 3.59
C ALA A 74 -17.58 20.19 2.66
N GLN A 75 -16.39 20.82 2.57
CA GLN A 75 -16.14 21.96 1.67
C GLN A 75 -16.23 21.52 0.20
N THR A 76 -15.64 20.38 -0.19
CA THR A 76 -15.72 19.85 -1.55
C THR A 76 -17.17 19.55 -1.94
N LYS A 77 -17.93 18.96 -1.02
CA LYS A 77 -19.35 18.67 -1.23
C LYS A 77 -20.20 19.93 -1.41
N ALA A 78 -19.82 21.04 -0.76
CA ALA A 78 -20.52 22.32 -0.84
C ALA A 78 -20.26 23.11 -2.14
N LEU A 79 -19.25 22.71 -2.92
CA LEU A 79 -18.94 23.37 -4.20
C LEU A 79 -20.12 23.25 -5.17
N PRO A 80 -20.36 24.29 -6.01
CA PRO A 80 -21.42 24.28 -6.99
C PRO A 80 -21.23 23.17 -8.03
N VAL A 81 -22.33 22.65 -8.53
CA VAL A 81 -22.33 21.61 -9.58
C VAL A 81 -23.65 21.66 -10.34
N HIS A 82 -23.61 21.44 -11.66
CA HIS A 82 -24.81 21.33 -12.45
C HIS A 82 -25.52 20.00 -12.20
N LYS A 83 -26.86 20.00 -12.25
CA LYS A 83 -27.72 18.83 -11.97
C LYS A 83 -27.39 17.59 -12.82
N SER A 84 -27.03 17.79 -14.11
CA SER A 84 -26.68 16.67 -14.99
C SER A 84 -25.38 15.98 -14.57
N MET A 85 -24.33 16.73 -14.24
CA MET A 85 -23.07 16.17 -13.74
C MET A 85 -23.24 15.51 -12.37
N ALA A 86 -24.06 16.10 -11.49
CA ALA A 86 -24.37 15.51 -10.19
C ALA A 86 -25.14 14.18 -10.34
N ALA A 87 -26.02 14.07 -11.32
CA ALA A 87 -26.75 12.84 -11.61
C ALA A 87 -25.82 11.70 -12.03
N VAL A 88 -24.88 11.95 -12.95
CA VAL A 88 -23.85 10.97 -13.37
C VAL A 88 -23.01 10.52 -12.17
N SER A 89 -22.49 11.47 -11.40
CA SER A 89 -21.68 11.18 -10.21
C SER A 89 -22.47 10.36 -9.17
N ASN A 90 -23.77 10.56 -9.02
CA ASN A 90 -24.62 9.75 -8.14
C ASN A 90 -24.82 8.32 -8.66
N ILE A 91 -24.94 8.12 -9.97
CA ILE A 91 -25.03 6.77 -10.56
C ILE A 91 -23.71 6.00 -10.28
N ILE A 92 -22.56 6.65 -10.54
CA ILE A 92 -21.24 6.08 -10.23
C ILE A 92 -21.13 5.73 -8.74
N TRP A 93 -21.58 6.59 -7.84
CA TRP A 93 -21.57 6.30 -6.41
C TRP A 93 -22.44 5.10 -6.02
N GLU A 94 -23.64 4.96 -6.58
CA GLU A 94 -24.52 3.84 -6.30
C GLU A 94 -23.93 2.51 -6.78
N THR A 95 -23.25 2.50 -7.92
CA THR A 95 -22.54 1.31 -8.43
C THR A 95 -21.32 0.98 -7.57
N CYS A 96 -20.51 1.96 -7.18
CA CYS A 96 -19.39 1.79 -6.24
C CYS A 96 -19.86 1.22 -4.89
N LYS A 97 -20.97 1.75 -4.35
CA LYS A 97 -21.54 1.26 -3.09
C LYS A 97 -21.99 -0.20 -3.18
N SER A 98 -22.60 -0.58 -4.30
CA SER A 98 -22.99 -1.98 -4.55
C SER A 98 -21.78 -2.91 -4.62
N TYR A 99 -20.71 -2.48 -5.32
CA TYR A 99 -19.43 -3.18 -5.38
C TYR A 99 -18.81 -3.35 -3.98
N LEU A 100 -18.67 -2.26 -3.23
CA LEU A 100 -18.11 -2.29 -1.87
C LEU A 100 -18.88 -3.26 -0.96
N TRP A 101 -20.20 -3.24 -1.01
CA TRP A 101 -21.02 -4.16 -0.21
C TRP A 101 -20.73 -5.64 -0.54
N GLN A 102 -20.52 -5.97 -1.81
CA GLN A 102 -20.13 -7.32 -2.21
C GLN A 102 -18.72 -7.68 -1.74
N GLN A 103 -17.79 -6.73 -1.79
CA GLN A 103 -16.43 -6.91 -1.27
C GLN A 103 -16.41 -7.11 0.24
N GLY A 104 -17.21 -6.38 1.00
CA GLY A 104 -17.35 -6.57 2.45
C GLY A 104 -17.80 -7.98 2.83
N LYS A 105 -18.76 -8.55 2.11
CA LYS A 105 -19.19 -9.96 2.30
C LYS A 105 -18.09 -10.95 1.97
N PHE A 106 -17.35 -10.70 0.90
CA PHE A 106 -16.26 -11.55 0.48
C PHE A 106 -15.10 -11.51 1.49
N LEU A 107 -14.77 -10.32 2.00
CA LEU A 107 -13.78 -10.10 3.05
C LEU A 107 -14.13 -10.86 4.34
N ALA A 108 -15.39 -10.83 4.76
CA ALA A 108 -15.85 -11.58 5.93
C ALA A 108 -15.62 -13.10 5.77
N VAL A 109 -15.81 -13.64 4.56
CA VAL A 109 -15.52 -15.06 4.28
C VAL A 109 -14.03 -15.35 4.38
N LEU A 110 -13.17 -14.49 3.84
CA LEU A 110 -11.72 -14.67 3.92
C LEU A 110 -11.21 -14.54 5.36
N TRP A 111 -11.80 -13.61 6.14
CA TRP A 111 -11.45 -13.45 7.55
C TRP A 111 -11.74 -14.70 8.39
N VAL A 112 -12.80 -15.45 8.08
CA VAL A 112 -13.09 -16.71 8.78
C VAL A 112 -11.93 -17.71 8.65
N LEU A 113 -11.28 -17.79 7.47
CA LEU A 113 -10.13 -18.67 7.28
C LEU A 113 -8.93 -18.24 8.13
N ILE A 114 -8.61 -16.96 8.12
CA ILE A 114 -7.50 -16.40 8.90
C ILE A 114 -7.81 -16.42 10.39
N GLY A 115 -9.04 -16.07 10.77
CA GLY A 115 -9.51 -16.13 12.14
C GLY A 115 -9.41 -17.53 12.74
N ALA A 116 -9.69 -18.58 11.96
CA ALA A 116 -9.49 -19.96 12.39
C ALA A 116 -8.02 -20.27 12.69
N CYS A 117 -7.09 -19.78 11.86
CA CYS A 117 -5.64 -19.92 12.12
C CYS A 117 -5.23 -19.17 13.39
N MET A 118 -5.73 -17.94 13.59
CA MET A 118 -5.46 -17.14 14.78
C MET A 118 -6.03 -17.80 16.05
N ILE A 119 -7.25 -18.33 16.00
CA ILE A 119 -7.86 -19.05 17.12
C ILE A 119 -7.04 -20.29 17.46
N TYR A 120 -6.61 -21.03 16.45
CA TYR A 120 -5.77 -22.20 16.64
C TYR A 120 -4.43 -21.81 17.30
N TYR A 121 -3.76 -20.79 16.79
CA TYR A 121 -2.46 -20.36 17.30
C TYR A 121 -2.59 -19.75 18.71
N PHE A 122 -3.30 -18.65 18.87
CA PHE A 122 -3.38 -17.94 20.15
C PHE A 122 -4.22 -18.67 21.21
N GLY A 123 -5.31 -19.31 20.79
CA GLY A 123 -6.21 -20.01 21.73
C GLY A 123 -5.73 -21.40 22.12
N TYR A 124 -5.30 -22.20 21.15
CA TYR A 124 -4.95 -23.59 21.39
C TYR A 124 -3.45 -23.81 21.63
N LEU A 125 -2.56 -23.20 20.82
CA LEU A 125 -1.13 -23.38 20.98
C LEU A 125 -0.56 -22.50 22.11
N GLU A 126 -0.91 -21.23 22.16
CA GLU A 126 -0.42 -20.27 23.14
C GLU A 126 -1.24 -20.21 24.43
N HIS A 127 -2.34 -20.94 24.50
CA HIS A 127 -3.21 -21.01 25.68
C HIS A 127 -3.64 -19.64 26.24
N LYS A 128 -3.78 -18.61 25.37
CA LYS A 128 -4.26 -17.29 25.78
C LYS A 128 -5.68 -17.40 26.36
N SER A 129 -5.97 -16.55 27.34
CA SER A 129 -7.31 -16.55 27.95
C SER A 129 -8.38 -16.23 26.92
N GLY A 130 -9.65 -16.60 27.17
CA GLY A 130 -10.73 -16.29 26.24
C GLY A 130 -10.90 -14.78 26.00
N PHE A 131 -10.60 -13.95 26.99
CA PHE A 131 -10.61 -12.49 26.85
C PHE A 131 -9.44 -11.99 25.98
N ASP A 132 -8.23 -12.50 26.19
CA ASP A 132 -7.05 -12.13 25.40
C ASP A 132 -7.25 -12.50 23.93
N LEU A 133 -7.75 -13.70 23.66
CA LEU A 133 -8.09 -14.16 22.33
C LEU A 133 -9.14 -13.25 21.67
N PHE A 134 -10.17 -12.85 22.41
CA PHE A 134 -11.17 -11.91 21.93
C PHE A 134 -10.54 -10.57 21.55
N VAL A 135 -9.65 -10.01 22.36
CA VAL A 135 -8.94 -8.75 22.08
C VAL A 135 -8.12 -8.84 20.79
N ILE A 136 -7.38 -9.94 20.60
CA ILE A 136 -6.56 -10.16 19.40
C ILE A 136 -7.44 -10.27 18.14
N LEU A 137 -8.53 -11.05 18.21
CA LEU A 137 -9.46 -11.17 17.08
C LEU A 137 -10.18 -9.84 16.80
N ALA A 138 -10.55 -9.10 17.85
CA ALA A 138 -11.16 -7.78 17.71
C ALA A 138 -10.19 -6.78 17.06
N ALA A 139 -8.89 -6.82 17.41
CA ALA A 139 -7.87 -6.02 16.75
C ALA A 139 -7.75 -6.36 15.26
N SER A 140 -7.82 -7.65 14.89
CA SER A 140 -7.82 -8.09 13.48
C SER A 140 -9.05 -7.57 12.72
N VAL A 141 -10.23 -7.64 13.31
CA VAL A 141 -11.46 -7.06 12.73
C VAL A 141 -11.31 -5.54 12.59
N LEU A 142 -10.74 -4.87 13.59
CA LEU A 142 -10.49 -3.43 13.56
C LEU A 142 -9.55 -3.04 12.41
N GLY A 143 -8.50 -3.84 12.14
CA GLY A 143 -7.61 -3.64 10.99
C GLY A 143 -8.36 -3.74 9.66
N ILE A 144 -9.23 -4.76 9.49
CA ILE A 144 -10.09 -4.90 8.30
C ILE A 144 -11.03 -3.71 8.15
N LEU A 145 -11.69 -3.31 9.25
CA LEU A 145 -12.62 -2.19 9.24
C LEU A 145 -11.91 -0.86 8.95
N GLY A 146 -10.67 -0.71 9.40
CA GLY A 146 -9.81 0.42 9.06
C GLY A 146 -9.57 0.50 7.55
N SER A 147 -9.00 -0.55 6.94
CA SER A 147 -8.76 -0.62 5.49
C SER A 147 -10.05 -0.41 4.67
N TYR A 148 -11.12 -1.08 5.06
CA TYR A 148 -12.41 -0.96 4.37
C TYR A 148 -13.05 0.42 4.54
N GLY A 149 -12.99 0.98 5.75
CA GLY A 149 -13.57 2.28 6.08
C GLY A 149 -12.88 3.43 5.36
N VAL A 150 -11.54 3.43 5.30
CA VAL A 150 -10.79 4.45 4.54
C VAL A 150 -11.02 4.31 3.04
N ALA A 151 -11.14 3.10 2.50
CA ALA A 151 -11.52 2.88 1.10
C ALA A 151 -12.92 3.43 0.81
N TRP A 152 -13.89 3.14 1.67
CA TRP A 152 -15.25 3.68 1.56
C TRP A 152 -15.26 5.22 1.55
N PHE A 153 -14.52 5.84 2.47
CA PHE A 153 -14.41 7.29 2.55
C PHE A 153 -13.75 7.88 1.30
N GLY A 154 -12.61 7.30 0.85
CA GLY A 154 -11.89 7.77 -0.33
C GLY A 154 -12.75 7.69 -1.60
N ILE A 155 -13.42 6.57 -1.83
CA ILE A 155 -14.34 6.41 -2.96
C ILE A 155 -15.47 7.44 -2.89
N ARG A 156 -16.02 7.70 -1.69
CA ARG A 156 -17.10 8.68 -1.50
C ARG A 156 -16.67 10.12 -1.80
N ILE A 157 -15.50 10.53 -1.33
CA ILE A 157 -15.01 11.89 -1.58
C ILE A 157 -14.60 12.06 -3.05
N ASN A 158 -13.96 11.04 -3.66
CA ASN A 158 -13.54 11.09 -5.06
C ASN A 158 -14.74 11.18 -6.00
N THR A 159 -15.76 10.35 -5.83
CA THR A 159 -17.01 10.45 -6.60
C THR A 159 -17.71 11.80 -6.42
N THR A 160 -17.55 12.44 -5.26
CA THR A 160 -18.06 13.79 -5.04
C THR A 160 -17.21 14.82 -5.79
N ALA A 161 -15.88 14.72 -5.73
CA ALA A 161 -14.94 15.64 -6.36
C ALA A 161 -15.02 15.60 -7.90
N ASN A 162 -15.23 14.40 -8.51
CA ASN A 162 -15.34 14.23 -9.96
C ASN A 162 -16.27 15.26 -10.62
N SER A 163 -17.51 15.33 -10.17
CA SER A 163 -18.51 16.26 -10.73
C SER A 163 -18.21 17.73 -10.44
N ARG A 164 -17.54 18.04 -9.31
CA ARG A 164 -17.15 19.42 -8.98
C ARG A 164 -15.97 19.89 -9.81
N THR A 165 -15.04 18.98 -10.08
CA THR A 165 -13.90 19.24 -10.99
C THR A 165 -14.41 19.44 -12.42
N ALA A 166 -15.28 18.55 -12.91
CA ALA A 166 -15.93 18.68 -14.20
C ALA A 166 -16.70 20.00 -14.34
N PHE A 167 -17.43 20.43 -13.31
CA PHE A 167 -18.14 21.68 -13.31
C PHE A 167 -17.22 22.90 -13.23
N ALA A 168 -16.13 22.82 -12.47
CA ALA A 168 -15.17 23.92 -12.33
C ALA A 168 -14.44 24.22 -13.64
N SER A 169 -14.22 23.23 -14.51
CA SER A 169 -13.57 23.41 -15.81
C SER A 169 -14.33 24.37 -16.73
N LEU A 170 -15.67 24.46 -16.57
CA LEU A 170 -16.51 25.38 -17.38
C LEU A 170 -16.16 26.84 -17.18
N LYS A 171 -15.43 27.22 -16.12
CA LYS A 171 -14.94 28.59 -15.93
C LYS A 171 -13.76 28.95 -16.82
N GLY A 172 -13.13 27.97 -17.47
CA GLY A 172 -11.93 28.16 -18.28
C GLY A 172 -10.66 28.50 -17.46
N GLU A 173 -10.62 28.17 -16.18
CA GLU A 173 -9.48 28.35 -15.27
C GLU A 173 -8.89 27.01 -14.88
N GLY A 174 -7.57 26.82 -15.08
CA GLY A 174 -6.89 25.56 -14.79
C GLY A 174 -6.73 25.28 -13.28
N LEU A 175 -6.51 26.32 -12.44
CA LEU A 175 -6.23 26.14 -11.02
C LEU A 175 -7.38 25.44 -10.25
N PRO A 176 -8.67 25.73 -10.43
CA PRO A 176 -9.75 24.99 -9.78
C PRO A 176 -9.81 23.52 -10.18
N VAL A 177 -9.54 23.21 -11.45
CA VAL A 177 -9.53 21.82 -11.97
C VAL A 177 -8.43 20.99 -11.30
N LEU A 178 -7.32 21.61 -10.90
CA LEU A 178 -6.23 20.97 -10.19
C LEU A 178 -6.45 20.96 -8.67
N SER A 179 -6.96 22.04 -8.09
CA SER A 179 -7.05 22.20 -6.63
C SER A 179 -8.14 21.32 -6.00
N ILE A 180 -9.25 21.04 -6.71
CA ILE A 180 -10.34 20.20 -6.20
C ILE A 180 -9.90 18.74 -6.03
N PRO A 181 -9.30 18.08 -7.04
CA PRO A 181 -8.76 16.73 -6.88
C PRO A 181 -7.69 16.64 -5.79
N LEU A 182 -6.76 17.60 -5.73
CA LEU A 182 -5.72 17.63 -4.72
C LEU A 182 -6.29 17.79 -3.31
N ARG A 183 -7.31 18.60 -3.13
CA ARG A 183 -8.04 18.76 -1.87
C ARG A 183 -8.74 17.46 -1.46
N SER A 184 -9.36 16.76 -2.40
CA SER A 184 -9.94 15.44 -2.19
C SER A 184 -8.87 14.46 -1.68
N GLY A 185 -7.75 14.38 -2.38
CA GLY A 185 -6.64 13.51 -2.01
C GLY A 185 -6.03 13.84 -0.64
N MET A 186 -5.84 15.12 -0.31
CA MET A 186 -5.36 15.54 1.03
C MET A 186 -6.34 15.16 2.14
N SER A 187 -7.64 15.26 1.88
CA SER A 187 -8.68 14.80 2.82
C SER A 187 -8.53 13.30 3.13
N VAL A 188 -8.35 12.49 2.08
CA VAL A 188 -8.12 11.04 2.19
C VAL A 188 -6.83 10.75 2.94
N GLY A 189 -5.72 11.35 2.53
CA GLY A 189 -4.39 11.10 3.10
C GLY A 189 -4.31 11.45 4.59
N LEU A 190 -4.85 12.59 5.00
CA LEU A 190 -4.85 13.00 6.40
C LEU A 190 -5.77 12.12 7.26
N LEU A 191 -6.97 11.80 6.78
CA LEU A 191 -7.89 10.94 7.51
C LEU A 191 -7.31 9.54 7.70
N LEU A 192 -6.79 8.96 6.64
CA LEU A 192 -6.21 7.62 6.64
C LEU A 192 -5.07 7.49 7.65
N VAL A 193 -4.02 8.34 7.52
CA VAL A 193 -2.83 8.26 8.38
C VAL A 193 -3.20 8.56 9.83
N SER A 194 -4.17 9.45 10.05
CA SER A 194 -4.64 9.78 11.39
C SER A 194 -5.42 8.64 12.05
N VAL A 195 -6.28 7.95 11.31
CA VAL A 195 -7.07 6.82 11.83
C VAL A 195 -6.15 5.64 12.13
N GLU A 196 -5.20 5.35 11.27
CA GLU A 196 -4.22 4.29 11.48
C GLU A 196 -3.38 4.54 12.73
N LEU A 197 -2.74 5.72 12.80
CA LEU A 197 -1.91 6.10 13.94
C LEU A 197 -2.71 6.16 15.25
N PHE A 198 -3.96 6.60 15.18
CA PHE A 198 -4.87 6.61 16.33
C PHE A 198 -5.06 5.19 16.90
N PHE A 199 -5.38 4.21 16.05
CA PHE A 199 -5.56 2.82 16.50
C PHE A 199 -4.28 2.24 17.06
N MET A 200 -3.13 2.48 16.41
CA MET A 200 -1.85 2.01 16.94
C MET A 200 -1.52 2.62 18.30
N ILE A 201 -1.73 3.93 18.49
CA ILE A 201 -1.49 4.56 19.81
C ILE A 201 -2.47 4.02 20.86
N VAL A 202 -3.73 3.78 20.51
CA VAL A 202 -4.72 3.19 21.42
C VAL A 202 -4.30 1.78 21.86
N ILE A 203 -3.88 0.93 20.93
CA ILE A 203 -3.35 -0.42 21.23
C ILE A 203 -2.14 -0.30 22.17
N LEU A 204 -1.17 0.54 21.82
CA LEU A 204 0.08 0.68 22.58
C LEU A 204 -0.16 1.19 24.00
N LYS A 205 -1.11 2.13 24.17
CA LYS A 205 -1.32 2.86 25.42
C LYS A 205 -2.27 2.16 26.40
N TYR A 206 -3.34 1.55 25.89
CA TYR A 206 -4.45 1.09 26.73
C TYR A 206 -4.51 -0.42 26.92
N LEU A 207 -3.79 -1.21 26.11
CA LEU A 207 -3.71 -2.64 26.34
C LEU A 207 -2.59 -2.98 27.33
N PRO A 208 -2.75 -4.07 28.11
CA PRO A 208 -1.68 -4.61 28.92
C PRO A 208 -0.45 -5.00 28.08
N ALA A 209 0.75 -4.82 28.61
CA ALA A 209 2.01 -5.03 27.87
C ALA A 209 2.12 -6.42 27.21
N ASN A 210 1.58 -7.47 27.84
CA ASN A 210 1.54 -8.83 27.30
C ASN A 210 0.55 -9.02 26.13
N LEU A 211 -0.36 -8.08 25.90
CA LEU A 211 -1.34 -8.12 24.81
C LEU A 211 -1.02 -7.15 23.66
N VAL A 212 -0.16 -6.16 23.89
CA VAL A 212 0.18 -5.15 22.87
C VAL A 212 0.76 -5.82 21.62
N GLY A 213 1.76 -6.70 21.78
CA GLY A 213 2.38 -7.42 20.65
C GLY A 213 1.38 -8.26 19.85
N PRO A 214 0.69 -9.23 20.51
CA PRO A 214 -0.33 -10.02 19.83
C PRO A 214 -1.45 -9.21 19.19
N ALA A 215 -1.88 -8.10 19.81
CA ALA A 215 -2.90 -7.21 19.24
C ALA A 215 -2.39 -6.46 18.01
N PHE A 216 -1.12 -6.01 18.00
CA PHE A 216 -0.50 -5.41 16.81
C PHE A 216 -0.40 -6.41 15.66
N ILE A 217 -0.02 -7.65 15.92
CA ILE A 217 0.02 -8.71 14.91
C ILE A 217 -1.40 -8.96 14.37
N GLY A 218 -2.39 -9.09 15.25
CA GLY A 218 -3.78 -9.24 14.84
C GLY A 218 -4.28 -8.08 13.98
N PHE A 219 -4.02 -6.85 14.40
CA PHE A 219 -4.40 -5.64 13.69
C PHE A 219 -3.74 -5.60 12.29
N ALA A 220 -2.43 -5.83 12.21
CA ALA A 220 -1.69 -5.83 10.95
C ALA A 220 -2.13 -6.94 9.98
N ILE A 221 -2.43 -8.16 10.47
CA ILE A 221 -3.02 -9.24 9.66
C ILE A 221 -4.38 -8.81 9.10
N GLY A 222 -5.19 -8.14 9.92
CA GLY A 222 -6.49 -7.61 9.50
C GLY A 222 -6.38 -6.54 8.41
N GLU A 223 -5.48 -5.57 8.59
CA GLU A 223 -5.19 -4.54 7.59
C GLU A 223 -4.73 -5.16 6.27
N SER A 224 -3.80 -6.10 6.37
CA SER A 224 -3.20 -6.73 5.19
C SER A 224 -4.19 -7.59 4.42
N LEU A 225 -5.09 -8.29 5.12
CA LEU A 225 -6.20 -9.00 4.49
C LEU A 225 -7.14 -8.03 3.78
N GLY A 226 -7.53 -6.94 4.46
CA GLY A 226 -8.41 -5.92 3.92
C GLY A 226 -7.85 -5.29 2.65
N ALA A 227 -6.61 -4.83 2.71
CA ALA A 227 -5.92 -4.21 1.60
C ALA A 227 -5.70 -5.19 0.44
N SER A 228 -5.21 -6.41 0.70
CA SER A 228 -4.99 -7.43 -0.34
C SER A 228 -6.27 -7.75 -1.10
N ALA A 229 -7.36 -8.02 -0.38
CA ALA A 229 -8.62 -8.38 -1.00
C ALA A 229 -9.21 -7.23 -1.83
N LEU A 230 -9.23 -6.01 -1.28
CA LEU A 230 -9.74 -4.84 -1.97
C LEU A 230 -8.87 -4.49 -3.18
N ARG A 231 -7.54 -4.56 -3.05
CA ARG A 231 -6.60 -4.15 -4.10
C ARG A 231 -6.58 -5.11 -5.28
N ILE A 232 -6.49 -6.42 -5.02
CA ILE A 232 -6.48 -7.43 -6.09
C ILE A 232 -7.83 -7.44 -6.81
N CYS A 233 -8.94 -7.44 -6.07
CA CYS A 233 -10.27 -7.46 -6.67
C CYS A 233 -10.57 -6.14 -7.39
N GLY A 234 -10.23 -5.00 -6.80
CA GLY A 234 -10.41 -3.68 -7.39
C GLY A 234 -9.62 -3.52 -8.68
N GLY A 235 -8.34 -3.90 -8.68
CA GLY A 235 -7.49 -3.83 -9.86
C GLY A 235 -7.96 -4.74 -11.01
N ILE A 236 -8.44 -5.95 -10.72
CA ILE A 236 -9.02 -6.83 -11.75
C ILE A 236 -10.33 -6.24 -12.26
N PHE A 237 -11.18 -5.72 -11.37
CA PHE A 237 -12.46 -5.14 -11.72
C PHE A 237 -12.32 -3.94 -12.65
N THR A 238 -11.50 -2.95 -12.26
CA THR A 238 -11.33 -1.71 -13.04
C THR A 238 -10.83 -2.04 -14.45
N LYS A 239 -9.86 -2.93 -14.59
CA LYS A 239 -9.27 -3.23 -15.91
C LYS A 239 -10.11 -4.19 -16.78
N ILE A 240 -11.01 -4.97 -16.20
CA ILE A 240 -12.06 -5.62 -16.97
C ILE A 240 -13.01 -4.59 -17.58
N ALA A 241 -13.38 -3.57 -16.81
CA ALA A 241 -14.32 -2.54 -17.24
C ALA A 241 -13.71 -1.61 -18.30
N ASP A 242 -12.50 -1.13 -18.04
CA ASP A 242 -11.73 -0.23 -18.89
C ASP A 242 -11.45 -0.90 -20.27
N ILE A 243 -10.82 -2.07 -20.32
CA ILE A 243 -10.60 -2.81 -21.57
C ILE A 243 -11.93 -3.14 -22.28
N GLY A 244 -12.97 -3.47 -21.50
CA GLY A 244 -14.30 -3.73 -22.04
C GLY A 244 -14.92 -2.51 -22.71
N SER A 245 -14.69 -1.33 -22.15
CA SER A 245 -15.12 -0.04 -22.69
C SER A 245 -14.27 0.40 -23.87
N ASP A 246 -12.95 0.38 -23.72
CA ASP A 246 -11.97 0.86 -24.70
C ASP A 246 -12.00 0.11 -26.02
N LEU A 247 -12.17 -1.20 -26.00
CA LEU A 247 -12.28 -1.98 -27.23
C LEU A 247 -13.46 -1.55 -28.11
N MET A 248 -14.48 -0.90 -27.55
CA MET A 248 -15.60 -0.35 -28.33
C MET A 248 -15.19 0.88 -29.14
N LYS A 249 -14.17 1.63 -28.70
CA LYS A 249 -13.57 2.75 -29.45
C LYS A 249 -13.01 2.23 -30.79
N ILE A 250 -12.39 1.07 -30.79
CA ILE A 250 -11.81 0.44 -31.99
C ILE A 250 -12.89 -0.23 -32.81
N VAL A 251 -13.77 -1.04 -32.20
CA VAL A 251 -14.77 -1.89 -32.90
C VAL A 251 -15.86 -1.07 -33.54
N PHE A 252 -16.40 -0.06 -32.85
CA PHE A 252 -17.51 0.78 -33.33
C PHE A 252 -17.08 2.20 -33.68
N LYS A 253 -15.79 2.54 -33.56
CA LYS A 253 -15.23 3.89 -33.74
C LYS A 253 -15.94 4.95 -32.89
N LEU A 254 -16.34 4.57 -31.67
CA LEU A 254 -16.96 5.48 -30.74
C LEU A 254 -15.94 6.46 -30.18
N PRO A 255 -16.34 7.70 -29.87
CA PRO A 255 -15.55 8.61 -29.04
C PRO A 255 -15.22 8.01 -27.68
N GLU A 256 -14.22 8.54 -27.01
CA GLU A 256 -13.93 8.24 -25.61
C GLU A 256 -15.14 8.64 -24.75
N ASP A 257 -15.48 7.81 -23.76
CA ASP A 257 -16.61 8.03 -22.84
C ASP A 257 -17.97 8.27 -23.53
N ASP A 258 -18.20 7.68 -24.72
CA ASP A 258 -19.48 7.82 -25.42
C ASP A 258 -20.62 7.28 -24.55
N PRO A 259 -21.64 8.08 -24.24
CA PRO A 259 -22.79 7.69 -23.43
C PRO A 259 -23.58 6.48 -23.96
N LYS A 260 -23.40 6.11 -25.23
CA LYS A 260 -24.01 4.93 -25.86
C LYS A 260 -23.35 3.62 -25.41
N ASN A 261 -22.11 3.69 -24.89
CA ASN A 261 -21.34 2.55 -24.44
C ASN A 261 -21.71 2.22 -22.99
N PRO A 262 -22.39 1.08 -22.70
CA PRO A 262 -22.73 0.70 -21.33
C PRO A 262 -21.50 0.34 -20.48
N GLY A 263 -20.31 0.19 -21.10
CA GLY A 263 -19.04 -0.03 -20.41
C GLY A 263 -18.55 1.18 -19.64
N VAL A 264 -18.83 2.41 -20.07
CA VAL A 264 -18.27 3.63 -19.48
C VAL A 264 -18.67 3.82 -18.02
N ILE A 265 -19.90 3.53 -17.63
CA ILE A 265 -20.30 3.58 -16.20
C ILE A 265 -19.58 2.50 -15.37
N ALA A 266 -19.32 1.35 -15.97
CA ALA A 266 -18.55 0.30 -15.28
C ALA A 266 -17.08 0.71 -15.11
N ASP A 267 -16.51 1.37 -16.10
CA ASP A 267 -15.19 1.94 -16.12
C ASP A 267 -15.04 3.03 -15.05
N CYS A 268 -15.88 4.06 -15.06
CA CYS A 268 -15.94 5.06 -13.98
C CYS A 268 -16.12 4.44 -12.57
N THR A 269 -16.88 3.34 -12.48
CA THR A 269 -17.04 2.60 -11.22
C THR A 269 -15.73 1.92 -10.83
N GLY A 270 -15.02 1.37 -11.80
CA GLY A 270 -13.72 0.73 -11.63
C GLY A 270 -12.68 1.70 -11.11
N ASP A 271 -12.51 2.83 -11.76
CA ASP A 271 -11.55 3.85 -11.36
C ASP A 271 -11.83 4.38 -9.96
N ASN A 272 -13.09 4.69 -9.65
CA ASN A 272 -13.44 5.13 -8.31
C ASN A 272 -13.31 4.02 -7.25
N ALA A 273 -13.68 2.79 -7.56
CA ALA A 273 -13.73 1.68 -6.60
C ALA A 273 -12.49 0.77 -6.65
N GLY A 274 -11.72 0.79 -7.72
CA GLY A 274 -10.49 0.01 -7.90
C GLY A 274 -9.24 0.84 -7.66
N ASP A 275 -9.08 1.93 -8.40
CA ASP A 275 -7.87 2.75 -8.34
C ASP A 275 -7.79 3.58 -7.05
N SER A 276 -8.93 4.04 -6.52
CA SER A 276 -8.95 4.72 -5.21
C SER A 276 -8.60 3.81 -4.03
N VAL A 277 -8.64 2.48 -4.18
CA VAL A 277 -8.22 1.54 -3.14
C VAL A 277 -6.70 1.58 -2.91
N GLY A 278 -5.90 1.90 -3.94
CA GLY A 278 -4.46 2.06 -3.81
C GLY A 278 -4.09 3.12 -2.78
N PRO A 279 -4.42 4.39 -3.00
CA PRO A 279 -4.14 5.44 -2.04
C PRO A 279 -4.88 5.28 -0.71
N THR A 280 -5.93 4.48 -0.61
CA THR A 280 -6.71 4.28 0.62
C THR A 280 -6.30 3.03 1.38
N ALA A 281 -6.87 1.85 1.09
CA ALA A 281 -6.66 0.63 1.86
C ALA A 281 -5.19 0.16 1.83
N ASP A 282 -4.52 0.22 0.67
CA ASP A 282 -3.10 -0.14 0.55
C ASP A 282 -2.19 0.89 1.26
N GLY A 283 -2.54 2.18 1.20
CA GLY A 283 -1.91 3.22 2.01
C GLY A 283 -2.06 2.93 3.51
N PHE A 284 -3.26 2.65 3.99
CA PHE A 284 -3.56 2.33 5.38
C PHE A 284 -2.72 1.15 5.87
N GLU A 285 -2.75 0.03 5.16
CA GLU A 285 -1.92 -1.14 5.44
C GLU A 285 -0.42 -0.82 5.44
N THR A 286 0.06 -0.03 4.46
CA THR A 286 1.49 0.30 4.35
C THR A 286 1.99 1.03 5.59
N TYR A 287 1.17 1.92 6.14
CA TYR A 287 1.48 2.64 7.37
C TYR A 287 1.48 1.72 8.59
N GLY A 288 0.45 0.92 8.78
CA GLY A 288 0.30 0.02 9.92
C GLY A 288 1.37 -1.06 9.94
N VAL A 289 1.46 -1.83 8.85
CA VAL A 289 2.39 -2.97 8.74
C VAL A 289 3.85 -2.54 8.88
N THR A 290 4.27 -1.42 8.27
CA THR A 290 5.66 -0.93 8.43
C THR A 290 5.97 -0.55 9.87
N GLY A 291 5.00 0.04 10.58
CA GLY A 291 5.14 0.37 11.99
C GLY A 291 5.22 -0.87 12.87
N VAL A 292 4.31 -1.81 12.68
CA VAL A 292 4.30 -3.08 13.43
C VAL A 292 5.59 -3.87 13.18
N ALA A 293 6.09 -3.95 11.94
CA ALA A 293 7.34 -4.62 11.61
C ALA A 293 8.53 -4.04 12.39
N LEU A 294 8.63 -2.73 12.46
CA LEU A 294 9.72 -2.04 13.16
C LEU A 294 9.60 -2.19 14.69
N ILE A 295 8.38 -2.12 15.24
CA ILE A 295 8.12 -2.35 16.66
C ILE A 295 8.44 -3.80 17.04
N ALA A 296 7.99 -4.78 16.24
CA ALA A 296 8.28 -6.19 16.45
C ALA A 296 9.80 -6.46 16.43
N PHE A 297 10.50 -5.89 15.44
CA PHE A 297 11.95 -6.02 15.36
C PHE A 297 12.65 -5.44 16.60
N LEU A 298 12.27 -4.25 17.06
CA LEU A 298 12.84 -3.62 18.26
C LEU A 298 12.55 -4.44 19.52
N ALA A 299 11.32 -4.93 19.68
CA ALA A 299 10.94 -5.74 20.82
C ALA A 299 11.67 -7.10 20.83
N LEU A 300 11.87 -7.73 19.66
CA LEU A 300 12.65 -8.97 19.53
C LEU A 300 14.14 -8.74 19.77
N ALA A 301 14.70 -7.62 19.31
CA ALA A 301 16.12 -7.34 19.48
C ALA A 301 16.45 -6.89 20.91
N LEU A 302 15.63 -6.04 21.52
CA LEU A 302 15.95 -5.34 22.78
C LEU A 302 15.13 -5.84 23.99
N GLY A 303 13.97 -6.46 23.79
CA GLY A 303 13.03 -6.78 24.86
C GLY A 303 13.58 -7.69 25.97
N ASP A 304 14.50 -8.59 25.62
CA ASP A 304 15.14 -9.53 26.56
C ASP A 304 16.54 -9.06 27.01
N SER A 305 17.00 -7.86 26.61
CA SER A 305 18.32 -7.31 26.96
C SER A 305 18.36 -6.66 28.35
N GLY A 306 17.50 -7.11 29.27
CA GLY A 306 17.40 -6.61 30.63
C GLY A 306 16.63 -5.28 30.73
N GLU A 307 16.63 -4.67 31.91
CA GLU A 307 15.87 -3.44 32.18
C GLU A 307 16.27 -2.28 31.25
N MET A 308 17.55 -2.17 30.97
CA MET A 308 18.08 -1.12 30.08
C MET A 308 17.61 -1.30 28.64
N GLY A 309 17.63 -2.51 28.10
CA GLY A 309 17.10 -2.80 26.76
C GLY A 309 15.61 -2.46 26.65
N GLN A 310 14.83 -2.72 27.70
CA GLN A 310 13.40 -2.36 27.75
C GLN A 310 13.18 -0.85 27.74
N VAL A 311 13.99 -0.08 28.49
CA VAL A 311 13.92 1.39 28.50
C VAL A 311 14.28 1.96 27.13
N THR A 312 15.37 1.48 26.52
CA THR A 312 15.78 1.87 25.16
C THR A 312 14.70 1.56 24.13
N CYS A 313 14.15 0.36 24.18
CA CYS A 313 13.07 -0.05 23.29
C CYS A 313 11.84 0.86 23.44
N ALA A 314 11.40 1.14 24.68
CA ALA A 314 10.28 2.03 24.96
C ALA A 314 10.52 3.45 24.41
N LYS A 315 11.71 4.01 24.64
CA LYS A 315 12.09 5.35 24.11
C LYS A 315 12.07 5.38 22.59
N LEU A 316 12.65 4.38 21.91
CA LEU A 316 12.65 4.32 20.45
C LEU A 316 11.25 4.18 19.89
N ILE A 317 10.38 3.36 20.47
CA ILE A 317 8.99 3.21 20.06
C ILE A 317 8.25 4.55 20.19
N VAL A 318 8.34 5.21 21.35
CA VAL A 318 7.68 6.51 21.58
C VAL A 318 8.21 7.58 20.64
N TRP A 319 9.53 7.59 20.38
CA TRP A 319 10.14 8.50 19.40
C TRP A 319 9.58 8.26 17.99
N LEU A 320 9.47 7.00 17.52
CA LEU A 320 8.89 6.65 16.23
C LEU A 320 7.44 7.13 16.11
N PHE A 321 6.61 6.90 17.12
CA PHE A 321 5.22 7.38 17.12
C PHE A 321 5.13 8.90 17.11
N THR A 322 6.04 9.57 17.82
CA THR A 322 6.11 11.03 17.79
C THR A 322 6.51 11.55 16.40
N MET A 323 7.49 10.90 15.73
CA MET A 323 7.84 11.22 14.35
C MET A 323 6.65 11.05 13.40
N ARG A 324 5.85 9.99 13.54
CA ARG A 324 4.63 9.80 12.74
C ARG A 324 3.60 10.91 12.95
N ALA A 325 3.36 11.29 14.19
CA ALA A 325 2.46 12.41 14.47
C ALA A 325 2.96 13.73 13.86
N LEU A 326 4.28 13.97 13.90
CA LEU A 326 4.89 15.14 13.27
C LEU A 326 4.81 15.10 11.75
N MET A 327 4.92 13.93 11.13
CA MET A 327 4.75 13.75 9.67
C MET A 327 3.35 14.15 9.18
N ILE A 328 2.31 13.94 9.99
CA ILE A 328 0.96 14.46 9.71
C ILE A 328 0.98 15.99 9.71
N VAL A 329 1.58 16.60 10.72
CA VAL A 329 1.66 18.06 10.86
C VAL A 329 2.47 18.68 9.71
N THR A 330 3.63 18.09 9.36
CA THR A 330 4.48 18.59 8.26
C THR A 330 3.77 18.51 6.91
N SER A 331 3.03 17.43 6.66
CA SER A 331 2.24 17.28 5.45
C SER A 331 1.14 18.34 5.33
N LEU A 332 0.45 18.62 6.43
CA LEU A 332 -0.57 19.68 6.49
C LEU A 332 0.03 21.07 6.26
N LEU A 333 1.14 21.37 6.92
CA LEU A 333 1.86 22.63 6.74
C LEU A 333 2.32 22.82 5.30
N SER A 334 2.92 21.79 4.71
CA SER A 334 3.39 21.82 3.32
C SER A 334 2.26 21.98 2.32
N TYR A 335 1.11 21.37 2.58
CA TYR A 335 -0.10 21.57 1.76
C TYR A 335 -0.53 23.05 1.76
N PHE A 336 -0.59 23.72 2.91
CA PHE A 336 -0.96 25.13 2.96
C PHE A 336 0.08 26.03 2.29
N ILE A 337 1.38 25.75 2.46
CA ILE A 337 2.44 26.48 1.76
C ILE A 337 2.29 26.35 0.26
N ASN A 338 2.07 25.12 -0.24
CA ASN A 338 1.88 24.85 -1.65
C ASN A 338 0.59 25.48 -2.18
N GLU A 339 -0.52 25.45 -1.44
CA GLU A 339 -1.78 26.09 -1.82
C GLU A 339 -1.60 27.61 -1.97
N ALA A 340 -0.91 28.25 -1.02
CA ALA A 340 -0.62 29.67 -1.09
C ALA A 340 0.27 30.03 -2.28
N HIS A 341 1.33 29.24 -2.52
CA HIS A 341 2.21 29.38 -3.68
C HIS A 341 1.47 29.21 -4.99
N SER A 342 0.65 28.17 -5.10
CA SER A 342 -0.12 27.86 -6.32
C SER A 342 -1.13 28.96 -6.63
N LYS A 343 -1.82 29.50 -5.62
CA LYS A 343 -2.72 30.64 -5.79
C LYS A 343 -1.98 31.88 -6.27
N ALA A 344 -0.82 32.19 -5.68
CA ALA A 344 -0.03 33.36 -6.08
C ALA A 344 0.54 33.24 -7.51
N SER A 345 0.92 32.04 -7.93
CA SER A 345 1.62 31.79 -9.19
C SER A 345 0.68 31.53 -10.39
N TYR A 346 -0.46 30.88 -10.16
CA TYR A 346 -1.32 30.33 -11.22
C TYR A 346 -2.75 30.89 -11.22
N SER A 347 -3.19 31.67 -10.23
CA SER A 347 -4.54 32.27 -10.24
C SER A 347 -4.74 33.16 -11.48
N GLY A 348 -5.86 32.97 -12.17
CA GLY A 348 -6.21 33.70 -13.38
C GLY A 348 -5.43 33.30 -14.64
N LYS A 349 -4.48 32.39 -14.57
CA LYS A 349 -3.81 31.84 -15.75
C LYS A 349 -4.67 30.72 -16.36
N LYS A 350 -4.86 30.77 -17.67
CA LYS A 350 -5.55 29.72 -18.41
C LYS A 350 -4.66 28.50 -18.58
N GLU A 351 -3.40 28.71 -18.92
CA GLU A 351 -2.42 27.65 -19.15
C GLU A 351 -1.23 27.77 -18.19
N PHE A 352 -0.84 26.64 -17.60
CA PHE A 352 0.38 26.44 -16.84
C PHE A 352 0.73 24.94 -16.92
N HIS A 353 1.88 24.55 -16.43
CA HIS A 353 2.28 23.14 -16.39
C HIS A 353 1.60 22.46 -15.19
N GLU A 354 0.61 21.60 -15.45
CA GLU A 354 -0.28 21.01 -14.44
C GLU A 354 0.47 20.11 -13.42
N GLU A 355 1.59 19.51 -13.82
CA GLU A 355 2.44 18.71 -12.92
C GLU A 355 3.22 19.57 -11.90
N ALA A 356 3.45 20.86 -12.18
CA ALA A 356 4.32 21.70 -11.35
C ALA A 356 3.82 21.90 -9.90
N PRO A 357 2.55 22.21 -9.62
CA PRO A 357 2.06 22.35 -8.26
C PRO A 357 2.14 21.06 -7.45
N LEU A 358 1.93 19.91 -8.08
CA LEU A 358 2.04 18.60 -7.44
C LEU A 358 3.50 18.25 -7.13
N THR A 359 4.41 18.54 -8.05
CA THR A 359 5.85 18.40 -7.86
C THR A 359 6.36 19.27 -6.71
N TRP A 360 5.96 20.55 -6.69
CA TRP A 360 6.33 21.46 -5.60
C TRP A 360 5.82 20.96 -4.25
N LEU A 361 4.60 20.44 -4.19
CA LEU A 361 4.06 19.87 -2.95
C LEU A 361 4.94 18.75 -2.41
N VAL A 362 5.36 17.82 -3.27
CA VAL A 362 6.24 16.69 -2.88
C VAL A 362 7.58 17.21 -2.35
N TRP A 363 8.23 18.14 -3.05
CA TRP A 363 9.53 18.67 -2.63
C TRP A 363 9.47 19.52 -1.36
N ILE A 364 8.47 20.40 -1.24
CA ILE A 364 8.25 21.20 -0.03
C ILE A 364 8.04 20.27 1.17
N THR A 365 7.21 19.24 1.01
CA THR A 365 6.93 18.28 2.09
C THR A 365 8.18 17.51 2.48
N SER A 366 9.00 17.06 1.52
CA SER A 366 10.26 16.37 1.80
C SER A 366 11.22 17.25 2.60
N ILE A 367 11.44 18.47 2.16
CA ILE A 367 12.36 19.41 2.83
C ILE A 367 11.87 19.74 4.25
N VAL A 368 10.59 20.07 4.40
CA VAL A 368 10.00 20.42 5.71
C VAL A 368 10.03 19.19 6.64
N SER A 369 9.70 18.00 6.13
CA SER A 369 9.71 16.77 6.93
C SER A 369 11.11 16.40 7.40
N ILE A 370 12.12 16.52 6.54
CA ILE A 370 13.54 16.31 6.91
C ILE A 370 13.94 17.30 8.00
N GLY A 371 13.68 18.60 7.82
CA GLY A 371 14.03 19.61 8.80
C GLY A 371 13.38 19.36 10.18
N ILE A 372 12.10 19.04 10.21
CA ILE A 372 11.36 18.72 11.45
C ILE A 372 11.87 17.41 12.08
N THR A 373 12.23 16.40 11.26
CA THR A 373 12.81 15.14 11.77
C THR A 373 14.11 15.40 12.53
N PHE A 374 15.02 16.21 12.00
CA PHE A 374 16.26 16.58 12.69
C PHE A 374 15.98 17.38 13.97
N LEU A 375 15.08 18.36 13.92
CA LEU A 375 14.74 19.19 15.07
C LEU A 375 14.11 18.38 16.20
N ALA A 376 13.14 17.53 15.89
CA ALA A 376 12.44 16.71 16.86
C ALA A 376 13.34 15.60 17.45
N SER A 377 14.17 14.98 16.62
CA SER A 377 15.15 14.00 17.10
C SER A 377 16.21 14.66 17.99
N TRP A 378 16.67 15.87 17.65
CA TRP A 378 17.55 16.62 18.52
C TRP A 378 16.90 16.92 19.88
N ALA A 379 15.63 17.34 19.87
CA ALA A 379 14.91 17.64 21.10
C ALA A 379 14.71 16.40 21.99
N LEU A 380 14.38 15.24 21.41
CA LEU A 380 14.05 14.02 22.15
C LEU A 380 15.28 13.15 22.45
N LEU A 381 16.20 13.03 21.50
CA LEU A 381 17.36 12.13 21.60
C LEU A 381 18.68 12.86 21.84
N GLY A 382 18.71 14.19 21.79
CA GLY A 382 19.95 14.98 21.96
C GLY A 382 20.60 14.85 23.33
N GLN A 383 19.83 14.48 24.36
CA GLN A 383 20.31 14.19 25.71
C GLN A 383 20.09 12.73 26.11
N PHE A 384 20.14 11.82 25.11
CA PHE A 384 19.94 10.41 25.37
C PHE A 384 21.18 9.83 26.08
N SER A 385 20.99 9.39 27.33
CA SER A 385 22.02 8.76 28.11
C SER A 385 21.43 7.60 28.88
N GLU A 386 22.15 6.50 28.96
CA GLU A 386 21.75 5.33 29.73
C GLU A 386 22.90 4.85 30.63
N SER A 387 22.54 4.38 31.81
CA SER A 387 23.51 3.85 32.75
C SER A 387 23.75 2.36 32.42
N VAL A 388 24.92 2.04 31.93
CA VAL A 388 25.32 0.67 31.62
C VAL A 388 26.03 0.09 32.82
N THR A 389 25.56 -1.03 33.33
CA THR A 389 26.26 -1.81 34.34
C THR A 389 27.40 -2.57 33.67
N VAL A 390 28.62 -2.08 33.78
CA VAL A 390 29.82 -2.72 33.23
C VAL A 390 30.35 -3.67 34.32
N GLY A 391 30.01 -4.93 34.19
CA GLY A 391 30.64 -6.02 34.90
C GLY A 391 30.40 -6.07 36.41
N ALA A 392 29.60 -7.00 36.87
CA ALA A 392 29.69 -7.49 38.27
C ALA A 392 30.90 -8.41 38.39
N GLN A 393 32.04 -7.90 38.75
CA GLN A 393 33.10 -8.75 39.27
C GLN A 393 32.77 -9.11 40.70
N ALA A 394 32.43 -10.38 40.90
CA ALA A 394 32.34 -10.93 42.25
C ALA A 394 33.76 -11.01 42.82
N VAL A 395 34.17 -10.00 43.57
CA VAL A 395 35.38 -10.14 44.41
C VAL A 395 34.97 -10.99 45.60
N VAL A 396 35.30 -12.27 45.53
CA VAL A 396 35.17 -13.20 46.64
C VAL A 396 36.31 -12.90 47.59
N GLU A 397 36.08 -12.14 48.64
CA GLU A 397 37.01 -12.08 49.75
C GLU A 397 37.07 -13.46 50.46
N THR A 398 38.20 -14.07 50.39
CA THR A 398 38.45 -15.33 51.13
C THR A 398 39.14 -15.00 52.48
N ASN A 399 38.69 -15.61 53.56
CA ASN A 399 39.39 -15.51 54.87
C ASN A 399 40.72 -16.26 54.83
N ALA A 400 41.54 -16.10 55.86
CA ALA A 400 42.85 -16.73 55.98
C ALA A 400 42.85 -18.29 55.90
N SER A 401 41.69 -18.90 55.83
CA SER A 401 41.46 -20.34 55.68
C SER A 401 40.87 -20.71 54.29
N GLY A 402 40.81 -19.75 53.36
CA GLY A 402 40.37 -20.02 51.97
C GLY A 402 38.83 -20.16 51.78
N GLN A 403 38.03 -19.82 52.77
CA GLN A 403 36.59 -19.85 52.67
C GLN A 403 36.00 -18.50 52.26
N PRO A 404 34.99 -18.43 51.37
CA PRO A 404 34.37 -17.21 50.94
C PRO A 404 33.63 -16.51 52.06
N VAL A 405 34.00 -15.30 52.41
CA VAL A 405 33.31 -14.45 53.39
C VAL A 405 32.69 -13.28 52.60
N GLY A 406 31.44 -13.31 52.41
CA GLY A 406 30.51 -12.27 51.92
C GLY A 406 31.07 -11.34 50.84
N GLY A 407 30.70 -11.56 49.59
CA GLY A 407 31.15 -10.70 48.49
C GLY A 407 30.40 -9.38 48.44
N VAL A 408 31.10 -8.27 48.50
CA VAL A 408 30.57 -6.97 48.07
C VAL A 408 30.65 -6.96 46.54
N VAL A 409 29.50 -6.97 45.88
CA VAL A 409 29.42 -6.75 44.43
C VAL A 409 29.62 -5.25 44.18
N ALA A 410 30.83 -4.84 43.79
CA ALA A 410 31.00 -3.51 43.23
C ALA A 410 30.37 -3.47 41.85
N VAL A 411 29.23 -2.84 41.76
CA VAL A 411 28.56 -2.57 40.51
C VAL A 411 29.11 -1.27 39.95
N ASP A 412 30.01 -1.37 39.01
CA ASP A 412 30.52 -0.19 38.28
C ASP A 412 29.45 0.21 37.24
N THR A 413 28.71 1.29 37.49
CA THR A 413 27.72 1.86 36.59
C THR A 413 28.39 2.92 35.72
N MET A 414 28.66 2.59 34.46
CA MET A 414 29.06 3.59 33.48
C MET A 414 27.82 4.16 32.78
N THR A 415 27.74 5.49 32.71
CA THR A 415 26.72 6.16 31.93
C THR A 415 27.20 6.32 30.48
N TYR A 416 26.55 5.64 29.52
CA TYR A 416 26.85 5.81 28.12
C TYR A 416 26.03 6.97 27.55
N HIS A 417 26.70 7.95 26.93
CA HIS A 417 26.08 9.09 26.30
C HIS A 417 26.05 8.92 24.79
N PHE A 418 24.87 8.82 24.23
CA PHE A 418 24.64 8.71 22.79
C PHE A 418 24.67 10.08 22.12
N SER A 419 25.86 10.64 21.93
CA SER A 419 26.02 12.01 21.46
C SER A 419 25.64 12.23 19.99
N SER A 420 25.78 11.22 19.16
CA SER A 420 25.51 11.30 17.72
C SER A 420 24.17 10.67 17.31
N LEU A 421 23.47 9.97 18.19
CA LEU A 421 22.30 9.19 17.88
C LEU A 421 21.20 10.01 17.18
N TRP A 422 20.88 11.19 17.68
CA TRP A 422 19.81 12.02 17.17
C TRP A 422 19.97 12.41 15.70
N TRP A 423 21.17 12.79 15.28
CA TRP A 423 21.40 13.20 13.90
C TRP A 423 21.61 12.01 12.95
N ILE A 424 22.20 10.90 13.42
CA ILE A 424 22.37 9.69 12.62
C ILE A 424 21.00 9.03 12.32
N LEU A 425 20.14 8.86 13.33
CA LEU A 425 18.80 8.33 13.11
C LEU A 425 17.96 9.26 12.22
N SER A 426 18.12 10.58 12.38
CA SER A 426 17.49 11.55 11.48
C SER A 426 18.00 11.43 10.05
N LEU A 427 19.30 11.24 9.86
CA LEU A 427 19.88 11.03 8.52
C LEU A 427 19.30 9.78 7.88
N ILE A 428 19.21 8.67 8.61
CA ILE A 428 18.68 7.40 8.11
C ILE A 428 17.20 7.56 7.69
N ILE A 429 16.35 8.16 8.53
CA ILE A 429 14.95 8.45 8.17
C ILE A 429 14.88 9.38 6.97
N SER A 430 15.77 10.39 6.91
CA SER A 430 15.80 11.35 5.81
C SER A 430 16.18 10.72 4.48
N CYS A 431 16.97 9.64 4.46
CA CYS A 431 17.21 8.85 3.24
C CYS A 431 15.89 8.29 2.69
N GLY A 432 15.01 7.77 3.56
CA GLY A 432 13.69 7.29 3.16
C GLY A 432 12.78 8.43 2.66
N THR A 433 12.75 9.55 3.37
CA THR A 433 11.95 10.72 2.95
C THR A 433 12.45 11.30 1.62
N LEU A 434 13.77 11.34 1.42
CA LEU A 434 14.36 11.75 0.14
C LEU A 434 14.04 10.77 -0.98
N ALA A 435 14.03 9.46 -0.69
CA ALA A 435 13.59 8.46 -1.66
C ALA A 435 12.14 8.69 -2.10
N GLY A 436 11.27 9.04 -1.16
CA GLY A 436 9.88 9.41 -1.45
C GLY A 436 9.73 10.61 -2.39
N ALA A 437 10.71 11.52 -2.46
CA ALA A 437 10.75 12.62 -3.43
C ALA A 437 11.49 12.25 -4.73
N LEU A 438 12.60 11.52 -4.66
CA LEU A 438 13.42 11.18 -5.82
C LEU A 438 12.76 10.12 -6.73
N ILE A 439 12.12 9.10 -6.15
CA ILE A 439 11.46 8.04 -6.93
C ILE A 439 10.39 8.60 -7.87
N PRO A 440 9.51 9.54 -7.46
CA PRO A 440 8.64 10.26 -8.36
C PRO A 440 9.37 10.97 -9.51
N GLU A 441 10.46 11.69 -9.24
CA GLU A 441 11.23 12.37 -10.28
C GLU A 441 11.80 11.38 -11.31
N PHE A 442 12.41 10.29 -10.85
CA PHE A 442 12.86 9.22 -11.74
C PHE A 442 11.71 8.53 -12.48
N THR A 443 10.51 8.50 -11.91
CA THR A 443 9.33 7.97 -12.60
C THR A 443 8.93 8.88 -13.74
N LYS A 444 8.85 10.19 -13.50
CA LYS A 444 8.50 11.18 -14.53
C LYS A 444 9.42 11.15 -15.75
N VAL A 445 10.70 10.82 -15.56
CA VAL A 445 11.64 10.65 -16.70
C VAL A 445 11.15 9.60 -17.69
N PHE A 446 10.38 8.60 -17.25
CA PHE A 446 9.91 7.48 -18.08
C PHE A 446 8.42 7.53 -18.40
N THR A 447 7.63 8.30 -17.65
CA THR A 447 6.17 8.25 -17.74
C THR A 447 5.48 9.59 -18.00
N SER A 448 6.15 10.74 -17.76
CA SER A 448 5.52 12.05 -18.02
C SER A 448 5.27 12.29 -19.52
N THR A 449 4.17 12.96 -19.85
CA THR A 449 3.83 13.37 -21.21
C THR A 449 4.91 14.26 -21.86
N THR A 450 5.71 14.93 -21.05
CA THR A 450 6.80 15.81 -21.55
C THR A 450 8.12 15.08 -21.76
N CYS A 451 8.25 13.83 -21.31
CA CYS A 451 9.52 13.10 -21.32
C CYS A 451 9.84 12.47 -22.69
N ARG A 452 11.14 12.22 -22.90
CA ARG A 452 11.62 11.62 -24.17
C ARG A 452 11.17 10.17 -24.34
N HIS A 453 11.08 9.39 -23.27
CA HIS A 453 10.70 7.98 -23.36
C HIS A 453 9.26 7.78 -23.81
N VAL A 454 8.31 8.60 -23.34
CA VAL A 454 6.92 8.55 -23.81
C VAL A 454 6.82 9.03 -25.25
N ARG A 455 7.56 10.09 -25.64
CA ARG A 455 7.63 10.52 -27.04
C ARG A 455 8.22 9.45 -27.95
N GLU A 456 9.19 8.66 -27.46
CA GLU A 456 9.72 7.52 -28.21
C GLU A 456 8.66 6.44 -28.43
N VAL A 457 7.80 6.18 -27.42
CA VAL A 457 6.65 5.26 -27.58
C VAL A 457 5.69 5.79 -28.66
N VAL A 458 5.42 7.10 -28.70
CA VAL A 458 4.59 7.74 -29.76
C VAL A 458 5.24 7.60 -31.13
N ASN A 459 6.54 7.91 -31.24
CA ASN A 459 7.29 7.79 -32.50
C ASN A 459 7.31 6.34 -33.00
N ALA A 460 7.56 5.40 -32.10
CA ALA A 460 7.52 3.96 -32.40
C ALA A 460 6.13 3.54 -32.90
N SER A 461 5.07 4.06 -32.30
CA SER A 461 3.70 3.81 -32.73
C SER A 461 3.42 4.36 -34.12
N GLN A 462 3.96 5.52 -34.45
CA GLN A 462 3.81 6.17 -35.76
C GLN A 462 4.52 5.38 -36.87
N GLN A 463 5.70 4.81 -36.56
CA GLN A 463 6.51 4.10 -37.55
C GLN A 463 6.13 2.61 -37.71
N GLY A 464 5.72 1.95 -36.64
CA GLY A 464 5.49 0.51 -36.63
C GLY A 464 4.19 0.07 -35.96
N GLY A 465 3.24 0.98 -35.76
CA GLY A 465 1.93 0.67 -35.20
C GLY A 465 2.01 0.06 -33.80
N ALA A 466 1.04 -0.75 -33.45
CA ALA A 466 0.93 -1.38 -32.14
C ALA A 466 2.14 -2.26 -31.77
N SER A 467 2.79 -2.91 -32.74
CA SER A 467 3.94 -3.78 -32.48
C SER A 467 5.12 -3.03 -31.88
N LEU A 468 5.53 -1.91 -32.48
CA LEU A 468 6.63 -1.11 -31.93
C LEU A 468 6.20 -0.30 -30.71
N ASN A 469 4.93 0.07 -30.60
CA ASN A 469 4.38 0.66 -29.40
C ASN A 469 4.63 -0.24 -28.18
N ILE A 470 4.20 -1.52 -28.26
CA ILE A 470 4.36 -2.49 -27.18
C ILE A 470 5.84 -2.65 -26.81
N LEU A 471 6.73 -2.84 -27.79
CA LEU A 471 8.14 -3.04 -27.53
C LEU A 471 8.81 -1.82 -26.86
N SER A 472 8.49 -0.59 -27.29
CA SER A 472 9.07 0.62 -26.71
C SER A 472 8.60 0.89 -25.29
N GLY A 473 7.37 0.54 -24.91
CA GLY A 473 6.91 0.61 -23.54
C GLY A 473 7.60 -0.43 -22.63
N PHE A 474 7.85 -1.65 -23.14
CA PHE A 474 8.69 -2.63 -22.42
C PHE A 474 10.10 -2.07 -22.14
N VAL A 475 10.70 -1.39 -23.11
CA VAL A 475 12.00 -0.75 -22.93
C VAL A 475 11.94 0.31 -21.85
N ALA A 476 10.98 1.23 -21.90
CA ALA A 476 10.78 2.26 -20.87
C ALA A 476 10.64 1.67 -19.47
N GLY A 477 9.81 0.63 -19.32
CA GLY A 477 9.59 -0.07 -18.06
C GLY A 477 10.87 -0.69 -17.49
N ASN A 478 11.64 -1.43 -18.31
CA ASN A 478 12.87 -2.07 -17.88
C ASN A 478 13.95 -1.06 -17.45
N PHE A 479 14.17 -0.01 -18.24
CA PHE A 479 15.13 1.03 -17.88
C PHE A 479 14.74 1.77 -16.60
N SER A 480 13.44 2.00 -16.39
CA SER A 480 12.95 2.63 -15.18
C SER A 480 13.16 1.74 -13.94
N ALA A 481 12.96 0.43 -14.07
CA ALA A 481 13.19 -0.52 -12.97
C ALA A 481 14.68 -0.58 -12.59
N PHE A 482 15.57 -0.57 -13.57
CA PHE A 482 17.01 -0.50 -13.35
C PHE A 482 17.42 0.75 -12.55
N TRP A 483 17.06 1.95 -13.03
CA TRP A 483 17.47 3.19 -12.37
C TRP A 483 16.87 3.34 -10.96
N LYS A 484 15.61 3.00 -10.77
CA LYS A 484 14.99 3.05 -9.44
C LYS A 484 15.59 2.03 -8.48
N GLY A 485 15.92 0.84 -8.97
CA GLY A 485 16.65 -0.16 -8.18
C GLY A 485 17.97 0.39 -7.67
N LEU A 486 18.73 1.09 -8.51
CA LEU A 486 19.98 1.73 -8.11
C LEU A 486 19.78 2.86 -7.10
N VAL A 487 18.74 3.68 -7.26
CA VAL A 487 18.43 4.76 -6.30
C VAL A 487 18.08 4.18 -4.93
N ILE A 488 17.21 3.17 -4.89
CA ILE A 488 16.85 2.49 -3.63
C ILE A 488 18.07 1.87 -2.99
N ALA A 489 18.87 1.11 -3.75
CA ALA A 489 20.09 0.49 -3.27
C ALA A 489 21.11 1.52 -2.74
N GLY A 490 21.28 2.65 -3.45
CA GLY A 490 22.15 3.74 -3.01
C GLY A 490 21.72 4.36 -1.69
N LEU A 491 20.43 4.63 -1.52
CA LEU A 491 19.89 5.18 -0.27
C LEU A 491 19.97 4.18 0.89
N MET A 492 19.74 2.89 0.60
CA MET A 492 19.94 1.82 1.59
C MET A 492 21.43 1.69 1.97
N ALA A 493 22.35 1.84 1.01
CA ALA A 493 23.79 1.83 1.29
C ALA A 493 24.23 2.99 2.20
N VAL A 494 23.64 4.18 2.02
CA VAL A 494 23.87 5.31 2.94
C VAL A 494 23.35 4.98 4.33
N GLY A 495 22.16 4.38 4.46
CA GLY A 495 21.63 3.93 5.74
C GLY A 495 22.48 2.84 6.39
N TRP A 496 22.97 1.89 5.60
CA TRP A 496 23.90 0.88 6.08
C TRP A 496 25.21 1.51 6.59
N TRP A 497 25.80 2.42 5.83
CA TRP A 497 26.99 3.16 6.26
C TRP A 497 26.71 3.95 7.56
N ALA A 498 25.58 4.65 7.66
CA ALA A 498 25.20 5.41 8.85
C ALA A 498 25.00 4.47 10.07
N SER A 499 24.51 3.24 9.87
CA SER A 499 24.33 2.27 10.95
C SER A 499 25.64 1.74 11.55
N MET A 500 26.79 1.96 10.87
CA MET A 500 28.12 1.64 11.40
C MET A 500 28.57 2.62 12.49
N ASN A 501 27.82 3.70 12.74
CA ASN A 501 28.11 4.62 13.82
C ASN A 501 28.09 3.89 15.18
N PRO A 502 29.10 4.13 16.07
CA PRO A 502 29.19 3.47 17.36
C PRO A 502 27.93 3.60 18.23
N ASP A 503 27.24 4.73 18.20
CA ASP A 503 26.01 4.95 18.97
C ASP A 503 24.87 4.05 18.48
N VAL A 504 24.74 3.84 17.15
CA VAL A 504 23.73 2.95 16.58
C VAL A 504 24.08 1.47 16.86
N GLN A 505 25.37 1.13 16.77
CA GLN A 505 25.84 -0.21 17.12
C GLN A 505 25.58 -0.52 18.61
N ALA A 506 25.84 0.43 19.50
CA ALA A 506 25.64 0.28 20.93
C ALA A 506 24.16 0.17 21.34
N LEU A 507 23.23 0.63 20.49
CA LEU A 507 21.79 0.43 20.71
C LEU A 507 21.35 -1.03 20.58
N MET A 508 22.06 -1.83 19.77
CA MET A 508 21.63 -3.17 19.39
C MET A 508 22.45 -4.22 20.15
N PRO A 509 21.90 -5.43 20.38
CA PRO A 509 22.63 -6.48 21.07
C PRO A 509 23.88 -6.89 20.29
N ALA A 510 25.03 -6.91 20.94
CA ALA A 510 26.31 -7.29 20.34
C ALA A 510 26.32 -8.73 19.74
N LYS A 511 25.39 -9.58 20.16
CA LYS A 511 25.19 -10.93 19.60
C LYS A 511 24.77 -10.91 18.12
N TYR A 512 24.14 -9.83 17.64
CA TYR A 512 23.56 -9.75 16.29
C TYR A 512 24.18 -8.60 15.49
N ASP A 513 25.26 -8.87 14.78
CA ASP A 513 25.99 -7.88 13.96
C ASP A 513 25.11 -7.21 12.90
N PHE A 514 24.05 -7.90 12.42
CA PHE A 514 23.13 -7.37 11.42
C PHE A 514 22.03 -6.47 12.00
N ALA A 515 21.86 -6.43 13.32
CA ALA A 515 20.70 -5.77 13.94
C ALA A 515 20.70 -4.26 13.67
N ALA A 516 21.83 -3.59 13.77
CA ALA A 516 21.94 -2.16 13.50
C ALA A 516 21.68 -1.80 12.02
N PRO A 517 22.25 -2.48 11.01
CA PRO A 517 21.89 -2.30 9.60
C PRO A 517 20.40 -2.55 9.33
N ILE A 518 19.79 -3.58 9.89
CA ILE A 518 18.37 -3.89 9.66
C ILE A 518 17.48 -2.86 10.33
N PHE A 519 17.82 -2.39 11.51
CA PHE A 519 17.13 -1.26 12.13
C PHE A 519 17.18 -0.02 11.24
N ALA A 520 18.35 0.30 10.66
CA ALA A 520 18.49 1.37 9.70
C ALA A 520 17.61 1.19 8.46
N PHE A 521 17.52 -0.02 7.91
CA PHE A 521 16.60 -0.29 6.79
C PHE A 521 15.12 -0.12 7.20
N GLY A 522 14.75 -0.57 8.38
CA GLY A 522 13.42 -0.30 8.95
C GLY A 522 13.12 1.20 9.08
N LEU A 523 14.11 2.00 9.51
CA LEU A 523 13.99 3.45 9.58
C LEU A 523 13.92 4.12 8.19
N ILE A 524 14.60 3.59 7.17
CA ILE A 524 14.44 4.05 5.78
C ILE A 524 13.01 3.77 5.31
N ALA A 525 12.48 2.56 5.53
CA ALA A 525 11.09 2.22 5.21
C ALA A 525 10.11 3.17 5.93
N PHE A 526 10.38 3.47 7.18
CA PHE A 526 9.63 4.45 7.95
C PHE A 526 9.74 5.86 7.35
N GLY A 527 10.92 6.26 6.87
CA GLY A 527 11.18 7.54 6.23
C GLY A 527 10.44 7.72 4.88
N PHE A 528 10.25 6.65 4.10
CA PHE A 528 9.40 6.68 2.90
C PHE A 528 7.98 7.16 3.21
N LEU A 529 7.48 6.84 4.40
CA LEU A 529 6.18 7.26 4.89
C LEU A 529 6.15 8.70 5.41
N GLY A 530 7.30 9.38 5.47
CA GLY A 530 7.46 10.73 5.99
C GLY A 530 6.62 11.81 5.29
N MET A 531 6.14 11.52 4.08
CA MET A 531 5.28 12.37 3.27
C MET A 531 3.90 11.73 3.02
N GLY A 532 3.48 10.78 3.83
CA GLY A 532 2.34 9.92 3.55
C GLY A 532 1.06 10.60 3.11
N PRO A 533 0.51 11.55 3.86
CA PRO A 533 -0.69 12.26 3.42
C PRO A 533 -0.54 12.91 2.05
N VAL A 534 0.65 13.42 1.71
CA VAL A 534 0.93 14.03 0.41
C VAL A 534 1.07 12.98 -0.69
N THR A 535 1.78 11.87 -0.44
CA THR A 535 1.90 10.76 -1.40
C THR A 535 0.53 10.19 -1.75
N ILE A 536 -0.33 10.02 -0.74
CA ILE A 536 -1.72 9.58 -0.93
C ILE A 536 -2.53 10.63 -1.70
N ALA A 537 -2.29 11.93 -1.43
CA ALA A 537 -3.01 13.01 -2.10
C ALA A 537 -2.71 13.08 -3.59
N VAL A 538 -1.44 12.93 -3.97
CA VAL A 538 -1.05 12.97 -5.39
C VAL A 538 -1.44 11.67 -6.13
N ASP A 539 -1.52 10.53 -5.44
CA ASP A 539 -2.04 9.29 -6.01
C ASP A 539 -3.56 9.37 -6.23
N SER A 540 -4.31 9.85 -5.22
CA SER A 540 -5.77 10.06 -5.32
C SER A 540 -6.18 11.13 -6.33
N PHE A 541 -5.27 11.99 -6.75
CA PHE A 541 -5.52 13.01 -7.77
C PHE A 541 -5.91 12.39 -9.11
N GLY A 542 -5.20 11.33 -9.54
CA GLY A 542 -5.42 10.65 -10.82
C GLY A 542 -6.87 10.17 -11.02
N PRO A 543 -7.40 9.28 -10.15
CA PRO A 543 -8.78 8.79 -10.30
C PRO A 543 -9.85 9.89 -10.29
N VAL A 544 -9.58 11.04 -9.67
CA VAL A 544 -10.53 12.16 -9.67
C VAL A 544 -10.50 12.91 -10.98
N THR A 545 -9.32 13.15 -11.57
CA THR A 545 -9.21 13.89 -12.84
C THR A 545 -9.71 13.08 -14.02
N ASP A 546 -9.40 11.78 -14.06
CA ASP A 546 -9.86 10.83 -15.05
C ASP A 546 -11.40 10.79 -15.06
N ASN A 547 -12.02 10.47 -13.95
CA ASN A 547 -13.47 10.45 -13.82
C ASN A 547 -14.15 11.82 -13.99
N ALA A 548 -13.46 12.93 -13.78
CA ALA A 548 -14.03 14.24 -14.04
C ALA A 548 -14.25 14.46 -15.54
N GLN A 549 -13.36 13.95 -16.39
CA GLN A 549 -13.53 13.95 -17.85
C GLN A 549 -14.75 13.10 -18.23
N SER A 550 -14.83 11.86 -17.74
CA SER A 550 -15.95 10.96 -18.01
C SER A 550 -17.30 11.53 -17.52
N VAL A 551 -17.35 12.15 -16.35
CA VAL A 551 -18.55 12.81 -15.83
C VAL A 551 -18.96 13.98 -16.73
N PHE A 552 -18.00 14.75 -17.27
CA PHE A 552 -18.30 15.82 -18.20
C PHE A 552 -18.98 15.28 -19.46
N GLU A 553 -18.39 14.28 -20.13
CA GLU A 553 -18.91 13.68 -21.36
C GLU A 553 -20.26 12.98 -21.14
N LEU A 554 -20.38 12.14 -20.11
CA LEU A 554 -21.62 11.43 -19.79
C LEU A 554 -22.77 12.35 -19.38
N SER A 555 -22.49 13.54 -18.86
CA SER A 555 -23.51 14.51 -18.49
C SER A 555 -24.22 15.14 -19.69
N GLN A 556 -23.61 15.05 -20.89
CA GLN A 556 -24.07 15.66 -22.15
C GLN A 556 -24.45 17.13 -21.98
N ILE A 557 -23.77 17.84 -21.10
CA ILE A 557 -24.12 19.22 -20.75
C ILE A 557 -24.03 20.13 -21.96
N GLU A 558 -23.08 19.90 -22.87
CA GLU A 558 -22.86 20.72 -24.06
C GLU A 558 -24.05 20.69 -25.03
N GLY A 559 -24.74 19.53 -25.13
CA GLY A 559 -25.88 19.33 -26.03
C GLY A 559 -27.23 19.78 -25.48
N GLN A 560 -27.28 20.27 -24.22
CA GLN A 560 -28.57 20.67 -23.61
C GLN A 560 -29.06 22.00 -24.15
N PRO A 561 -30.33 22.09 -24.59
CA PRO A 561 -30.88 23.35 -25.10
C PRO A 561 -30.83 24.48 -24.08
N GLY A 562 -30.32 25.64 -24.42
CA GLY A 562 -30.26 26.84 -23.56
C GLY A 562 -29.26 26.77 -22.41
N ILE A 563 -28.39 25.78 -22.38
CA ILE A 563 -27.46 25.54 -21.27
C ILE A 563 -26.51 26.71 -20.98
N LYS A 564 -26.03 27.43 -22.02
CA LYS A 564 -25.17 28.61 -21.83
C LYS A 564 -25.87 29.73 -21.08
N ASP A 565 -27.13 29.97 -21.39
CA ASP A 565 -27.94 30.98 -20.69
C ASP A 565 -28.25 30.54 -19.26
N GLU A 566 -28.52 29.24 -19.02
CA GLU A 566 -28.73 28.67 -17.69
C GLU A 566 -27.46 28.83 -16.86
N LEU A 567 -26.29 28.46 -17.37
CA LEU A 567 -25.01 28.56 -16.68
C LEU A 567 -24.64 30.01 -16.34
N LYS A 568 -24.92 30.94 -17.27
CA LYS A 568 -24.67 32.36 -17.06
C LYS A 568 -25.61 32.95 -16.00
N ARG A 569 -26.90 32.59 -16.05
CA ARG A 569 -27.92 33.09 -15.14
C ARG A 569 -27.75 32.53 -13.71
N ASP A 570 -27.55 31.19 -13.58
CA ASP A 570 -27.64 30.51 -12.30
C ASP A 570 -26.27 30.41 -11.61
N PHE A 571 -25.18 30.41 -12.36
CA PHE A 571 -23.82 30.26 -11.84
C PHE A 571 -22.84 31.38 -12.22
N GLY A 572 -23.27 32.33 -13.09
CA GLY A 572 -22.40 33.40 -13.55
C GLY A 572 -21.26 32.96 -14.49
N ILE A 573 -21.38 31.78 -15.11
CA ILE A 573 -20.33 31.16 -15.93
C ILE A 573 -20.63 31.38 -17.39
N ASP A 574 -19.68 31.99 -18.12
CA ASP A 574 -19.69 32.07 -19.59
C ASP A 574 -18.91 30.87 -20.14
N ALA A 575 -19.63 29.76 -20.32
CA ALA A 575 -19.02 28.45 -20.56
C ALA A 575 -18.41 28.32 -21.96
N ASN A 576 -17.11 27.97 -22.02
CA ASN A 576 -16.42 27.48 -23.21
C ASN A 576 -16.17 25.95 -23.04
N PHE A 577 -17.02 25.15 -23.68
CA PHE A 577 -16.97 23.70 -23.57
C PHE A 577 -15.68 23.07 -24.11
N ALA A 578 -15.16 23.62 -25.23
CA ALA A 578 -13.91 23.17 -25.84
C ALA A 578 -12.71 23.39 -24.89
N GLU A 579 -12.66 24.57 -24.25
CA GLU A 579 -11.64 24.88 -23.25
C GLU A 579 -11.79 24.00 -21.99
N ALA A 580 -13.04 23.77 -21.56
CA ALA A 580 -13.31 22.90 -20.43
C ALA A 580 -12.81 21.45 -20.63
N LYS A 581 -13.08 20.89 -21.81
CA LYS A 581 -12.56 19.56 -22.21
C LYS A 581 -11.05 19.54 -22.21
N HIS A 582 -10.41 20.53 -22.81
CA HIS A 582 -8.94 20.60 -22.86
C HIS A 582 -8.30 20.69 -21.48
N LEU A 583 -8.88 21.46 -20.55
CA LEU A 583 -8.41 21.53 -19.17
C LEU A 583 -8.56 20.20 -18.42
N LEU A 584 -9.67 19.46 -18.65
CA LEU A 584 -9.88 18.14 -18.04
C LEU A 584 -8.90 17.11 -18.59
N GLU A 585 -8.69 17.09 -19.92
CA GLU A 585 -7.72 16.19 -20.56
C GLU A 585 -6.28 16.43 -20.08
N LYS A 586 -5.87 17.71 -19.92
CA LYS A 586 -4.56 18.06 -19.33
C LYS A 586 -4.47 17.64 -17.86
N GLY A 587 -5.53 17.85 -17.09
CA GLY A 587 -5.61 17.43 -15.70
C GLY A 587 -5.47 15.91 -15.56
N ASP A 588 -6.07 15.15 -16.45
CA ASP A 588 -5.98 13.69 -16.50
C ASP A 588 -4.56 13.23 -16.86
N GLY A 589 -3.91 13.83 -17.85
CA GLY A 589 -2.50 13.54 -18.17
C GLY A 589 -1.55 13.76 -16.99
N ALA A 590 -1.73 14.84 -16.21
CA ALA A 590 -1.00 15.07 -14.96
C ALA A 590 -1.37 14.02 -13.91
N GLY A 591 -2.64 13.64 -13.81
CA GLY A 591 -3.15 12.59 -12.93
C GLY A 591 -2.47 11.24 -13.18
N ASN A 592 -2.39 10.81 -14.42
CA ASN A 592 -1.73 9.59 -14.85
C ASN A 592 -0.23 9.59 -14.51
N THR A 593 0.45 10.71 -14.70
CA THR A 593 1.85 10.87 -14.31
C THR A 593 2.03 10.63 -12.79
N PHE A 594 1.23 11.29 -11.94
CA PHE A 594 1.37 11.19 -10.49
C PHE A 594 0.86 9.86 -9.93
N LYS A 595 -0.19 9.27 -10.48
CA LYS A 595 -0.64 7.90 -10.21
C LYS A 595 0.49 6.88 -10.47
N ALA A 596 1.26 7.08 -11.55
CA ALA A 596 2.44 6.27 -11.84
C ALA A 596 3.62 6.53 -10.88
N THR A 597 3.76 7.74 -10.31
CA THR A 597 4.86 8.09 -9.41
C THR A 597 4.68 7.58 -7.98
N ALA A 598 3.46 7.57 -7.47
CA ALA A 598 3.17 7.15 -6.09
C ALA A 598 3.33 5.63 -5.89
N LYS A 599 2.96 4.83 -6.88
CA LYS A 599 3.03 3.36 -6.83
C LYS A 599 4.43 2.82 -6.49
N PRO A 600 5.52 3.21 -7.18
CA PRO A 600 6.87 2.75 -6.83
C PRO A 600 7.33 3.17 -5.43
N VAL A 601 6.85 4.29 -4.88
CA VAL A 601 7.15 4.73 -3.51
C VAL A 601 6.52 3.75 -2.51
N LEU A 602 5.24 3.42 -2.67
CA LEU A 602 4.53 2.47 -1.80
C LEU A 602 5.13 1.06 -1.89
N ILE A 603 5.48 0.60 -3.10
CA ILE A 603 6.13 -0.70 -3.31
C ILE A 603 7.53 -0.73 -2.68
N GLY A 604 8.34 0.33 -2.86
CA GLY A 604 9.65 0.46 -2.23
C GLY A 604 9.55 0.40 -0.70
N THR A 605 8.57 1.09 -0.11
CA THR A 605 8.27 1.04 1.32
C THR A 605 7.93 -0.39 1.77
N ALA A 606 7.07 -1.07 1.03
CA ALA A 606 6.65 -2.44 1.36
C ALA A 606 7.83 -3.41 1.36
N VAL A 607 8.70 -3.33 0.35
CA VAL A 607 9.84 -4.25 0.23
C VAL A 607 10.89 -3.97 1.29
N VAL A 608 11.25 -2.71 1.52
CA VAL A 608 12.22 -2.35 2.57
C VAL A 608 11.65 -2.67 3.96
N GLY A 609 10.35 -2.46 4.19
CA GLY A 609 9.66 -2.86 5.41
C GLY A 609 9.58 -4.39 5.58
N ALA A 610 9.31 -5.13 4.50
CA ALA A 610 9.29 -6.59 4.51
C ALA A 610 10.66 -7.19 4.87
N THR A 611 11.77 -6.56 4.50
CA THR A 611 13.10 -7.01 4.93
C THR A 611 13.23 -6.97 6.45
N THR A 612 12.74 -5.91 7.10
CA THR A 612 12.76 -5.80 8.58
C THR A 612 11.94 -6.93 9.23
N MET A 613 10.78 -7.28 8.65
CA MET A 613 9.95 -8.39 9.14
C MET A 613 10.62 -9.75 8.93
N VAL A 614 11.25 -9.99 7.78
CA VAL A 614 12.00 -11.23 7.53
C VAL A 614 13.12 -11.41 8.54
N PHE A 615 13.84 -10.35 8.89
CA PHE A 615 14.86 -10.41 9.92
C PHE A 615 14.25 -10.55 11.33
N GLY A 616 13.04 -10.05 11.58
CA GLY A 616 12.28 -10.37 12.79
C GLY A 616 12.01 -11.89 12.92
N ILE A 617 11.59 -12.53 11.82
CA ILE A 617 11.43 -14.01 11.78
C ILE A 617 12.75 -14.73 12.05
N ILE A 618 13.87 -14.24 11.52
CA ILE A 618 15.19 -14.81 11.77
C ILE A 618 15.56 -14.70 13.26
N LEU A 619 15.36 -13.53 13.88
CA LEU A 619 15.60 -13.33 15.30
C LEU A 619 14.73 -14.25 16.16
N LEU A 620 13.47 -14.40 15.81
CA LEU A 620 12.56 -15.33 16.48
C LEU A 620 13.06 -16.77 16.40
N LEU A 621 13.40 -17.24 15.22
CA LEU A 621 13.94 -18.58 15.01
C LEU A 621 15.26 -18.80 15.75
N ASP A 622 16.13 -17.77 15.83
CA ASP A 622 17.37 -17.86 16.58
C ASP A 622 17.15 -17.97 18.09
N LYS A 623 16.10 -17.28 18.61
CA LYS A 623 15.68 -17.44 20.01
C LYS A 623 15.15 -18.84 20.31
N LEU A 624 14.38 -19.43 19.39
CA LEU A 624 13.75 -20.75 19.58
C LEU A 624 14.73 -21.93 19.45
N TYR A 625 15.65 -21.85 18.47
CA TYR A 625 16.53 -22.98 18.13
C TYR A 625 18.01 -22.75 18.45
N GLY A 626 18.45 -21.51 18.62
CA GLY A 626 19.86 -21.13 18.75
C GLY A 626 20.68 -21.38 17.48
N GLY A 627 21.59 -20.46 17.15
CA GLY A 627 22.51 -20.61 16.03
C GLY A 627 21.86 -20.65 14.64
N VAL A 628 20.65 -20.09 14.50
CA VAL A 628 19.97 -19.98 13.18
C VAL A 628 20.68 -18.98 12.30
N VAL A 629 21.13 -17.85 12.87
CA VAL A 629 21.85 -16.80 12.14
C VAL A 629 23.13 -17.33 11.52
N GLU A 630 23.89 -18.13 12.27
CA GLU A 630 25.15 -18.75 11.79
C GLU A 630 24.92 -19.73 10.63
N LYS A 631 23.71 -20.33 10.58
CA LYS A 631 23.31 -21.30 9.55
C LYS A 631 22.64 -20.63 8.34
N LEU A 632 22.33 -19.34 8.40
CA LEU A 632 21.79 -18.59 7.26
C LEU A 632 22.89 -18.29 6.24
N SER A 633 22.96 -19.10 5.21
CA SER A 633 23.91 -18.92 4.12
C SER A 633 23.24 -19.22 2.79
N ILE A 634 23.52 -18.41 1.79
CA ILE A 634 23.03 -18.63 0.42
C ILE A 634 23.53 -19.95 -0.19
N VAL A 635 24.57 -20.55 0.40
CA VAL A 635 25.11 -21.85 -0.01
C VAL A 635 24.19 -23.00 0.41
N ARG A 636 23.23 -22.77 1.33
CA ARG A 636 22.27 -23.80 1.73
C ARG A 636 21.26 -24.06 0.63
N PRO A 637 21.09 -25.34 0.21
CA PRO A 637 20.13 -25.68 -0.84
C PRO A 637 18.70 -25.24 -0.53
N GLU A 638 18.29 -25.29 0.73
CA GLU A 638 16.95 -24.90 1.16
C GLU A 638 16.67 -23.42 0.87
N ILE A 639 17.63 -22.53 1.11
CA ILE A 639 17.49 -21.10 0.82
C ILE A 639 17.44 -20.86 -0.69
N LEU A 640 18.32 -21.51 -1.48
CA LEU A 640 18.30 -21.41 -2.92
C LEU A 640 16.97 -21.90 -3.53
N LEU A 641 16.43 -23.02 -3.05
CA LEU A 641 15.12 -23.50 -3.46
C LEU A 641 14.02 -22.51 -3.09
N GLY A 642 14.11 -21.90 -1.90
CA GLY A 642 13.20 -20.84 -1.47
C GLY A 642 13.23 -19.64 -2.41
N LEU A 643 14.42 -19.17 -2.78
CA LEU A 643 14.59 -18.07 -3.74
C LEU A 643 13.94 -18.38 -5.10
N LEU A 644 14.11 -19.57 -5.62
CA LEU A 644 13.50 -19.98 -6.88
C LEU A 644 11.97 -20.02 -6.79
N VAL A 645 11.42 -20.60 -5.73
CA VAL A 645 9.96 -20.70 -5.54
C VAL A 645 9.34 -19.32 -5.31
N GLY A 646 9.98 -18.43 -4.52
CA GLY A 646 9.49 -17.08 -4.30
C GLY A 646 9.43 -16.25 -5.58
N GLY A 647 10.49 -16.32 -6.41
CA GLY A 647 10.48 -15.71 -7.74
C GLY A 647 9.36 -16.27 -8.63
N SER A 648 9.22 -17.61 -8.66
CA SER A 648 8.18 -18.27 -9.46
C SER A 648 6.77 -17.84 -9.05
N VAL A 649 6.51 -17.64 -7.77
CA VAL A 649 5.19 -17.20 -7.28
C VAL A 649 4.87 -15.78 -7.73
N ILE A 650 5.85 -14.87 -7.80
CA ILE A 650 5.66 -13.50 -8.33
C ILE A 650 5.21 -13.55 -9.80
N TYR A 651 5.89 -14.35 -10.63
CA TYR A 651 5.51 -14.50 -12.05
C TYR A 651 4.17 -15.18 -12.23
N TRP A 652 3.89 -16.23 -11.44
CA TRP A 652 2.56 -16.85 -11.43
C TRP A 652 1.48 -15.83 -11.05
N PHE A 653 1.71 -15.01 -10.01
CA PHE A 653 0.76 -14.00 -9.55
C PHE A 653 0.43 -13.00 -10.65
N THR A 654 1.45 -12.49 -11.34
CA THR A 654 1.25 -11.53 -12.44
C THR A 654 0.50 -12.16 -13.61
N GLY A 655 0.82 -13.41 -13.94
CA GLY A 655 0.09 -14.17 -14.96
C GLY A 655 -1.36 -14.43 -14.58
N ALA A 656 -1.63 -14.84 -13.34
CA ALA A 656 -2.97 -15.16 -12.86
C ALA A 656 -3.87 -13.91 -12.78
N SER A 657 -3.33 -12.79 -12.31
CA SER A 657 -4.07 -11.51 -12.25
C SER A 657 -4.39 -10.98 -13.64
N THR A 658 -3.43 -11.00 -14.57
CA THR A 658 -3.66 -10.61 -15.97
C THR A 658 -4.65 -11.56 -16.66
N GLN A 659 -4.56 -12.88 -16.42
CA GLN A 659 -5.51 -13.86 -16.99
C GLN A 659 -6.94 -13.61 -16.52
N ALA A 660 -7.12 -13.21 -15.26
CA ALA A 660 -8.44 -12.86 -14.72
C ALA A 660 -9.03 -11.64 -15.44
N VAL A 661 -8.19 -10.62 -15.69
CA VAL A 661 -8.58 -9.42 -16.47
C VAL A 661 -8.97 -9.82 -17.90
N VAL A 662 -8.10 -10.54 -18.61
CA VAL A 662 -8.35 -10.96 -20.01
C VAL A 662 -9.67 -11.72 -20.15
N THR A 663 -9.93 -12.66 -19.27
CA THR A 663 -11.17 -13.48 -19.32
C THR A 663 -12.40 -12.63 -19.00
N GLY A 664 -12.29 -11.77 -17.99
CA GLY A 664 -13.36 -10.87 -17.61
C GLY A 664 -13.69 -9.85 -18.71
N ALA A 665 -12.65 -9.20 -19.26
CA ALA A 665 -12.79 -8.25 -20.36
C ALA A 665 -13.44 -8.90 -21.60
N TYR A 666 -13.02 -10.10 -21.96
CA TYR A 666 -13.67 -10.86 -23.04
C TYR A 666 -15.19 -11.01 -22.82
N GLN A 667 -15.61 -11.33 -21.60
CA GLN A 667 -17.03 -11.46 -21.28
C GLN A 667 -17.76 -10.12 -21.28
N ALA A 668 -17.12 -9.06 -20.79
CA ALA A 668 -17.68 -7.70 -20.85
C ALA A 668 -17.85 -7.26 -22.31
N VAL A 669 -16.84 -7.45 -23.16
CA VAL A 669 -16.88 -7.13 -24.59
C VAL A 669 -17.99 -7.89 -25.31
N LEU A 670 -18.15 -9.19 -25.06
CA LEU A 670 -19.24 -9.97 -25.65
C LEU A 670 -20.61 -9.41 -25.27
N PHE A 671 -20.81 -9.06 -24.00
CA PHE A 671 -22.06 -8.49 -23.52
C PHE A 671 -22.32 -7.13 -24.17
N ILE A 672 -21.32 -6.24 -24.17
CA ILE A 672 -21.45 -4.88 -24.72
C ILE A 672 -21.76 -4.96 -26.21
N LYS A 673 -21.01 -5.73 -27.00
CA LYS A 673 -21.25 -5.91 -28.45
C LYS A 673 -22.65 -6.40 -28.76
N LYS A 674 -23.22 -7.25 -27.90
CA LYS A 674 -24.56 -7.80 -28.11
C LYS A 674 -25.67 -6.79 -27.77
N ASN A 675 -25.44 -5.89 -26.82
CA ASN A 675 -26.49 -5.07 -26.23
C ASN A 675 -26.36 -3.57 -26.58
N ILE A 676 -25.19 -3.13 -27.13
CA ILE A 676 -25.01 -1.75 -27.54
C ILE A 676 -26.02 -1.35 -28.63
N ASN A 677 -26.66 -0.21 -28.43
CA ASN A 677 -27.61 0.34 -29.39
C ASN A 677 -27.14 1.74 -29.83
N LEU A 678 -26.58 1.83 -31.03
CA LEU A 678 -26.01 3.06 -31.58
C LEU A 678 -27.08 4.11 -31.97
N ASP A 679 -28.37 3.70 -32.10
CA ASP A 679 -29.47 4.59 -32.42
C ASP A 679 -29.99 5.38 -31.20
N LYS A 680 -29.66 4.92 -30.00
CA LYS A 680 -30.02 5.61 -28.75
C LYS A 680 -28.95 6.63 -28.39
N ALA A 681 -29.37 7.70 -27.72
CA ALA A 681 -28.43 8.72 -27.26
C ALA A 681 -27.58 8.28 -26.06
N VAL A 682 -28.13 7.39 -25.22
CA VAL A 682 -27.49 6.90 -23.98
C VAL A 682 -27.76 5.40 -23.81
N ALA A 683 -26.81 4.67 -23.27
CA ALA A 683 -26.99 3.27 -22.89
C ALA A 683 -28.02 3.10 -21.77
N SER A 684 -28.65 1.93 -21.69
CA SER A 684 -29.57 1.66 -20.57
C SER A 684 -28.80 1.49 -19.25
N VAL A 685 -29.41 1.95 -18.16
CA VAL A 685 -28.84 1.79 -16.80
C VAL A 685 -28.73 0.31 -16.42
N GLU A 686 -29.67 -0.52 -16.91
CA GLU A 686 -29.68 -1.97 -16.70
C GLU A 686 -28.47 -2.62 -17.37
N ASP A 687 -28.14 -2.26 -18.61
CA ASP A 687 -26.99 -2.79 -19.33
C ASP A 687 -25.67 -2.40 -18.62
N SER A 688 -25.57 -1.15 -18.18
CA SER A 688 -24.40 -0.66 -17.41
C SER A 688 -24.25 -1.43 -16.08
N LYS A 689 -25.31 -1.67 -15.35
CA LYS A 689 -25.29 -2.49 -14.12
C LYS A 689 -24.89 -3.95 -14.40
N GLU A 690 -25.29 -4.50 -15.53
CA GLU A 690 -24.91 -5.86 -15.90
C GLU A 690 -23.42 -5.95 -16.24
N VAL A 691 -22.85 -4.96 -16.92
CA VAL A 691 -21.39 -4.88 -17.13
C VAL A 691 -20.67 -4.84 -15.77
N VAL A 692 -21.09 -3.96 -14.84
CA VAL A 692 -20.54 -3.90 -13.46
C VAL A 692 -20.63 -5.27 -12.77
N ARG A 693 -21.74 -6.00 -12.94
CA ARG A 693 -21.91 -7.34 -12.37
C ARG A 693 -20.94 -8.36 -12.98
N ILE A 694 -20.73 -8.31 -14.29
CA ILE A 694 -19.76 -9.17 -14.98
C ILE A 694 -18.36 -8.90 -14.43
N CYS A 695 -17.93 -7.65 -14.40
CA CYS A 695 -16.64 -7.24 -13.86
C CYS A 695 -16.44 -7.73 -12.42
N THR A 696 -17.43 -7.54 -11.53
CA THR A 696 -17.39 -7.99 -10.13
C THR A 696 -17.22 -9.50 -10.00
N VAL A 697 -17.98 -10.28 -10.77
CA VAL A 697 -17.96 -11.76 -10.70
C VAL A 697 -16.60 -12.31 -11.12
N TYR A 698 -16.01 -11.78 -12.20
CA TYR A 698 -14.72 -12.26 -12.68
C TYR A 698 -13.57 -11.78 -11.79
N ALA A 699 -13.66 -10.56 -11.26
CA ALA A 699 -12.71 -10.04 -10.28
C ALA A 699 -12.67 -10.89 -8.99
N GLN A 700 -13.84 -11.25 -8.45
CA GLN A 700 -13.93 -12.12 -7.27
C GLN A 700 -13.42 -13.54 -7.54
N LYS A 701 -13.66 -14.10 -8.73
CA LYS A 701 -13.12 -15.41 -9.11
C LYS A 701 -11.58 -15.39 -9.18
N GLY A 702 -11.02 -14.36 -9.83
CA GLY A 702 -9.58 -14.16 -9.92
C GLY A 702 -8.96 -14.02 -8.55
N MET A 703 -9.51 -13.10 -7.73
CA MET A 703 -9.06 -12.85 -6.36
C MET A 703 -9.09 -14.12 -5.50
N PHE A 704 -10.17 -14.91 -5.55
CA PHE A 704 -10.30 -16.12 -4.75
C PHE A 704 -9.21 -17.15 -5.09
N ASN A 705 -8.94 -17.38 -6.39
CA ASN A 705 -7.88 -18.27 -6.80
C ASN A 705 -6.51 -17.78 -6.32
N ILE A 706 -6.22 -16.50 -6.50
CA ILE A 706 -4.96 -15.89 -6.09
C ILE A 706 -4.78 -15.97 -4.57
N PHE A 707 -5.79 -15.56 -3.81
CA PHE A 707 -5.72 -15.54 -2.35
C PHE A 707 -5.46 -16.92 -1.76
N ILE A 708 -6.16 -17.96 -2.23
CA ILE A 708 -5.97 -19.32 -1.72
C ILE A 708 -4.55 -19.83 -2.00
N VAL A 709 -3.97 -19.52 -3.17
CA VAL A 709 -2.57 -19.91 -3.45
C VAL A 709 -1.61 -19.21 -2.50
N VAL A 710 -1.72 -17.87 -2.36
CA VAL A 710 -0.84 -17.10 -1.49
C VAL A 710 -0.96 -17.55 -0.04
N PHE A 711 -2.19 -17.75 0.45
CA PHE A 711 -2.47 -18.25 1.79
C PHE A 711 -1.91 -19.65 2.03
N CYS A 712 -2.17 -20.59 1.12
CA CYS A 712 -1.69 -21.96 1.25
C CYS A 712 -0.16 -22.05 1.10
N MET A 713 0.46 -21.25 0.25
CA MET A 713 1.93 -21.20 0.13
C MET A 713 2.57 -20.62 1.40
N ALA A 714 2.02 -19.52 1.94
CA ALA A 714 2.52 -18.93 3.17
C ALA A 714 2.44 -19.89 4.36
N LEU A 715 1.41 -20.75 4.41
CA LEU A 715 1.30 -21.81 5.43
C LEU A 715 2.18 -23.03 5.12
N ALA A 716 2.18 -23.51 3.89
CA ALA A 716 2.82 -24.79 3.54
C ALA A 716 4.35 -24.76 3.66
N LEU A 717 4.97 -23.67 3.19
CA LEU A 717 6.43 -23.62 3.05
C LEU A 717 7.20 -23.66 4.39
N PRO A 718 6.75 -22.98 5.46
CA PRO A 718 7.37 -23.10 6.78
C PRO A 718 7.33 -24.53 7.33
N PHE A 719 6.27 -25.31 7.04
CA PHE A 719 6.14 -26.69 7.47
C PHE A 719 7.19 -27.62 6.85
N PHE A 720 7.63 -27.32 5.64
CA PHE A 720 8.73 -28.08 5.05
C PHE A 720 10.05 -27.72 5.70
N ASN A 721 10.43 -26.43 5.71
CA ASN A 721 11.67 -25.98 6.30
C ASN A 721 11.66 -24.44 6.49
N PRO A 722 11.96 -23.91 7.69
CA PRO A 722 12.01 -22.48 7.95
C PRO A 722 13.03 -21.71 7.08
N TYR A 723 14.19 -22.29 6.80
CA TYR A 723 15.21 -21.67 5.93
C TYR A 723 14.73 -21.56 4.47
N PHE A 724 14.03 -22.57 3.99
CA PHE A 724 13.37 -22.54 2.69
C PHE A 724 12.37 -21.38 2.63
N PHE A 725 11.59 -21.19 3.68
CA PHE A 725 10.62 -20.11 3.77
C PHE A 725 11.26 -18.72 3.82
N ILE A 726 12.38 -18.56 4.55
CA ILE A 726 13.14 -17.28 4.54
C ILE A 726 13.59 -16.95 3.12
N GLY A 727 14.18 -17.91 2.40
CA GLY A 727 14.55 -17.70 0.98
C GLY A 727 13.36 -17.31 0.11
N TYR A 728 12.22 -17.95 0.31
CA TYR A 728 10.96 -17.62 -0.38
C TYR A 728 10.53 -16.17 -0.11
N LEU A 729 10.52 -15.71 1.14
CA LEU A 729 10.13 -14.34 1.49
C LEU A 729 11.09 -13.29 0.91
N VAL A 730 12.39 -13.54 0.97
CA VAL A 730 13.40 -12.66 0.37
C VAL A 730 13.18 -12.52 -1.12
N ALA A 731 12.97 -13.63 -1.83
CA ALA A 731 12.70 -13.61 -3.27
C ALA A 731 11.38 -12.90 -3.60
N MET A 732 10.31 -13.16 -2.85
CA MET A 732 9.04 -12.45 -3.00
C MET A 732 9.22 -10.94 -2.92
N ALA A 733 10.00 -10.46 -1.95
CA ALA A 733 10.27 -9.03 -1.79
C ALA A 733 11.05 -8.45 -2.99
N PHE A 734 12.19 -9.04 -3.37
CA PHE A 734 13.04 -8.47 -4.41
C PHE A 734 12.46 -8.65 -5.83
N PHE A 735 12.01 -9.83 -6.20
CA PHE A 735 11.36 -10.05 -7.50
C PHE A 735 10.07 -9.24 -7.62
N GLY A 736 9.30 -9.15 -6.52
CA GLY A 736 8.11 -8.33 -6.47
C GLY A 736 8.38 -6.85 -6.68
N LEU A 737 9.47 -6.30 -6.09
CA LEU A 737 9.88 -4.91 -6.29
C LEU A 737 10.13 -4.60 -7.77
N PHE A 738 11.03 -5.36 -8.40
CA PHE A 738 11.42 -5.11 -9.78
C PHE A 738 10.28 -5.35 -10.76
N GLN A 739 9.52 -6.43 -10.57
CA GLN A 739 8.36 -6.74 -11.40
C GLN A 739 7.29 -5.64 -11.30
N ALA A 740 7.00 -5.17 -10.10
CA ALA A 740 6.00 -4.13 -9.89
C ALA A 740 6.44 -2.78 -10.47
N ILE A 741 7.70 -2.36 -10.28
CA ILE A 741 8.22 -1.13 -10.87
C ILE A 741 8.21 -1.18 -12.40
N PHE A 742 8.66 -2.31 -12.98
CA PHE A 742 8.63 -2.53 -14.42
C PHE A 742 7.22 -2.38 -14.98
N MET A 743 6.26 -3.10 -14.41
CA MET A 743 4.88 -3.11 -14.90
C MET A 743 4.19 -1.77 -14.72
N ALA A 744 4.37 -1.10 -13.58
CA ALA A 744 3.77 0.21 -13.33
C ALA A 744 4.25 1.26 -14.32
N ASN A 745 5.54 1.27 -14.65
CA ASN A 745 6.12 2.32 -15.50
C ASN A 745 5.99 2.02 -16.99
N ALA A 746 6.02 0.75 -17.40
CA ALA A 746 5.66 0.38 -18.77
C ALA A 746 4.22 0.81 -19.08
N GLY A 747 3.28 0.44 -18.17
CA GLY A 747 1.88 0.83 -18.29
C GLY A 747 1.67 2.34 -18.32
N GLY A 748 2.34 3.08 -17.42
CA GLY A 748 2.27 4.55 -17.40
C GLY A 748 2.87 5.21 -18.65
N ALA A 749 3.88 4.62 -19.29
CA ALA A 749 4.45 5.12 -20.53
C ALA A 749 3.49 4.92 -21.72
N TRP A 750 2.80 3.77 -21.80
CA TRP A 750 1.80 3.52 -22.84
C TRP A 750 0.58 4.43 -22.70
N ASP A 751 0.06 4.58 -21.48
CA ASP A 751 -1.09 5.44 -21.20
C ASP A 751 -0.80 6.91 -21.60
N ASN A 752 0.31 7.46 -21.11
CA ASN A 752 0.67 8.83 -21.47
C ASN A 752 1.09 8.99 -22.93
N ALA A 753 1.51 7.93 -23.63
CA ALA A 753 1.67 7.98 -25.09
C ALA A 753 0.31 8.14 -25.80
N LYS A 754 -0.74 7.45 -25.32
CA LYS A 754 -2.12 7.67 -25.81
C LYS A 754 -2.55 9.12 -25.57
N LYS A 755 -2.32 9.66 -24.35
CA LYS A 755 -2.68 11.05 -24.03
C LYS A 755 -1.95 12.09 -24.89
N ILE A 756 -0.66 11.89 -25.24
CA ILE A 756 0.04 12.78 -26.18
C ILE A 756 -0.65 12.79 -27.55
N VAL A 757 -1.03 11.60 -28.05
CA VAL A 757 -1.71 11.50 -29.36
C VAL A 757 -3.09 12.14 -29.33
N GLU A 758 -3.82 11.99 -28.25
CA GLU A 758 -5.16 12.55 -28.08
C GLU A 758 -5.15 14.07 -27.86
N VAL A 759 -4.30 14.57 -26.96
CA VAL A 759 -4.32 15.95 -26.44
C VAL A 759 -3.38 16.86 -27.23
N ASP A 760 -2.09 16.50 -27.30
CA ASP A 760 -1.07 17.35 -27.91
C ASP A 760 -1.15 17.31 -29.43
N MET A 761 -1.29 16.08 -30.00
CA MET A 761 -1.35 15.90 -31.46
C MET A 761 -2.76 16.04 -32.03
N ARG A 762 -3.79 15.97 -31.18
CA ARG A 762 -5.20 16.03 -31.59
C ARG A 762 -5.55 15.04 -32.70
N ALA A 763 -4.97 13.82 -32.59
CA ALA A 763 -5.05 12.78 -33.61
C ALA A 763 -6.02 11.64 -33.22
N LYS A 764 -7.07 11.94 -32.43
CA LYS A 764 -8.10 10.95 -32.05
C LYS A 764 -8.75 10.35 -33.31
N GLY A 765 -9.00 9.05 -33.30
CA GLY A 765 -9.63 8.29 -34.39
C GLY A 765 -8.72 7.94 -35.56
N THR A 766 -7.43 8.26 -35.51
CA THR A 766 -6.42 7.86 -36.50
C THR A 766 -5.84 6.46 -36.21
N ASP A 767 -5.13 5.87 -37.18
CA ASP A 767 -4.42 4.61 -37.00
C ASP A 767 -3.34 4.72 -35.89
N LEU A 768 -2.69 5.89 -35.74
CA LEU A 768 -1.77 6.17 -34.66
C LEU A 768 -2.48 6.11 -33.29
N HIS A 769 -3.66 6.71 -33.19
CA HIS A 769 -4.46 6.62 -31.98
C HIS A 769 -4.85 5.17 -31.67
N ALA A 770 -5.33 4.41 -32.67
CA ALA A 770 -5.65 2.99 -32.48
C ALA A 770 -4.44 2.19 -31.99
N ALA A 771 -3.24 2.45 -32.51
CA ALA A 771 -2.00 1.80 -32.06
C ALA A 771 -1.66 2.12 -30.60
N THR A 772 -1.86 3.39 -30.17
CA THR A 772 -1.61 3.79 -28.78
C THR A 772 -2.66 3.27 -27.81
N VAL A 773 -3.92 3.13 -28.21
CA VAL A 773 -4.98 2.46 -27.44
C VAL A 773 -4.63 0.98 -27.20
N VAL A 774 -4.07 0.28 -28.20
CA VAL A 774 -3.60 -1.10 -28.00
C VAL A 774 -2.50 -1.18 -26.95
N GLY A 775 -1.55 -0.23 -26.95
CA GLY A 775 -0.49 -0.16 -25.96
C GLY A 775 -1.03 0.07 -24.56
N ASP A 776 -1.97 0.99 -24.40
CA ASP A 776 -2.63 1.27 -23.13
C ASP A 776 -3.42 0.06 -22.63
N THR A 777 -4.20 -0.60 -23.48
CA THR A 777 -4.90 -1.86 -23.18
C THR A 777 -3.95 -2.96 -22.65
N VAL A 778 -2.71 -3.06 -23.18
CA VAL A 778 -1.67 -3.97 -22.65
C VAL A 778 -1.14 -3.48 -21.31
N GLY A 779 -0.98 -2.17 -21.17
CA GLY A 779 -0.46 -1.51 -19.98
C GLY A 779 -1.39 -1.57 -18.77
N ASP A 780 -2.69 -1.56 -18.98
CA ASP A 780 -3.72 -1.50 -17.95
C ASP A 780 -3.62 -2.62 -16.89
N PRO A 781 -3.64 -3.91 -17.25
CA PRO A 781 -3.46 -4.98 -16.26
C PRO A 781 -2.07 -4.94 -15.61
N PHE A 782 -1.07 -4.32 -16.25
CA PHE A 782 0.26 -4.14 -15.71
C PHE A 782 0.28 -3.06 -14.63
N LYS A 783 -0.12 -1.81 -14.98
CA LYS A 783 0.00 -0.64 -14.09
C LYS A 783 -1.01 -0.63 -12.94
N ASP A 784 -2.25 -1.12 -13.16
CA ASP A 784 -3.36 -0.93 -12.23
C ASP A 784 -3.88 -2.23 -11.59
N THR A 785 -3.44 -3.41 -12.06
CA THR A 785 -3.80 -4.70 -11.45
C THR A 785 -2.60 -5.39 -10.84
N SER A 786 -1.68 -5.88 -11.65
CA SER A 786 -0.60 -6.76 -11.19
C SER A 786 0.46 -6.02 -10.37
N SER A 787 0.97 -4.88 -10.86
CA SER A 787 2.04 -4.14 -10.18
C SER A 787 1.65 -3.70 -8.77
N VAL A 788 0.47 -3.17 -8.63
CA VAL A 788 -0.02 -2.58 -7.38
C VAL A 788 -0.47 -3.62 -6.38
N SER A 789 -0.98 -4.76 -6.85
CA SER A 789 -1.43 -5.86 -5.99
C SER A 789 -0.26 -6.67 -5.41
N LEU A 790 0.94 -6.56 -5.96
CA LEU A 790 2.14 -7.16 -5.39
C LEU A 790 2.48 -6.56 -4.02
N ASN A 791 2.22 -5.27 -3.80
CA ASN A 791 2.49 -4.60 -2.54
C ASN A 791 1.78 -5.29 -1.35
N PRO A 792 0.44 -5.37 -1.28
CA PRO A 792 -0.23 -6.04 -0.18
C PRO A 792 0.01 -7.56 -0.14
N VAL A 793 0.28 -8.21 -1.27
CA VAL A 793 0.61 -9.65 -1.29
C VAL A 793 1.94 -9.94 -0.59
N ILE A 794 2.97 -9.13 -0.82
CA ILE A 794 4.26 -9.27 -0.14
C ILE A 794 4.08 -9.09 1.37
N LYS A 795 3.38 -8.04 1.79
CA LYS A 795 3.12 -7.75 3.21
C LYS A 795 2.28 -8.85 3.88
N PHE A 796 1.19 -9.26 3.24
CA PHE A 796 0.37 -10.37 3.74
C PHE A 796 1.19 -11.63 3.92
N THR A 797 2.01 -11.99 2.94
CA THR A 797 2.83 -13.19 2.99
C THR A 797 3.88 -13.13 4.10
N THR A 798 4.49 -11.97 4.34
CA THR A 798 5.50 -11.80 5.40
C THR A 798 4.87 -11.79 6.78
N LEU A 799 3.78 -11.06 6.99
CA LEU A 799 3.08 -10.99 8.28
C LEU A 799 2.41 -12.31 8.66
N PHE A 800 1.65 -12.88 7.73
CA PHE A 800 0.98 -14.16 7.96
C PHE A 800 2.00 -15.31 8.02
N GLY A 801 3.11 -15.15 7.30
CA GLY A 801 4.24 -16.06 7.32
C GLY A 801 4.92 -16.16 8.68
N LEU A 802 4.96 -15.09 9.44
CA LEU A 802 5.44 -15.08 10.81
C LEU A 802 4.62 -16.05 11.67
N LEU A 803 3.29 -15.88 11.69
CA LEU A 803 2.37 -16.79 12.36
C LEU A 803 2.52 -18.24 11.87
N ALA A 804 2.69 -18.43 10.57
CA ALA A 804 2.86 -19.74 9.96
C ALA A 804 4.16 -20.44 10.40
N VAL A 805 5.26 -19.69 10.51
CA VAL A 805 6.54 -20.21 11.06
C VAL A 805 6.37 -20.64 12.51
N GLU A 806 5.74 -19.82 13.35
CA GLU A 806 5.49 -20.13 14.74
C GLU A 806 4.66 -21.41 14.92
N ILE A 807 3.63 -21.57 14.10
CA ILE A 807 2.86 -22.83 14.08
C ILE A 807 3.75 -24.01 13.65
N ALA A 808 4.53 -23.84 12.59
CA ALA A 808 5.32 -24.93 11.98
C ALA A 808 6.45 -25.44 12.89
N VAL A 809 6.98 -24.58 13.77
CA VAL A 809 8.10 -24.95 14.66
C VAL A 809 7.65 -25.64 15.95
N GLN A 810 6.37 -25.66 16.25
CA GLN A 810 5.82 -26.27 17.46
C GLN A 810 6.14 -27.78 17.55
N PRO A 811 6.63 -28.30 18.72
CA PRO A 811 6.99 -29.68 18.87
C PRO A 811 5.88 -30.68 18.55
N GLN A 812 4.64 -30.33 18.84
CA GLN A 812 3.47 -31.17 18.63
C GLN A 812 3.19 -31.47 17.16
N ILE A 813 3.61 -30.57 16.27
CA ILE A 813 3.34 -30.63 14.84
C ILE A 813 4.48 -31.36 14.11
N GLN A 814 5.65 -31.48 14.73
CA GLN A 814 6.85 -32.06 14.08
C GLN A 814 6.63 -33.42 13.43
N GLY A 815 5.79 -34.29 14.02
CA GLY A 815 5.47 -35.61 13.47
C GLY A 815 4.61 -35.55 12.18
N TYR A 816 3.84 -34.50 11.98
CA TYR A 816 2.87 -34.37 10.89
C TYR A 816 3.17 -33.21 9.94
N LYS A 817 4.18 -32.39 10.24
CA LYS A 817 4.46 -31.13 9.51
C LYS A 817 4.58 -31.31 8.00
N ASN A 818 5.35 -32.30 7.55
CA ASN A 818 5.56 -32.54 6.13
C ASN A 818 4.26 -32.95 5.41
N TRP A 819 3.39 -33.65 6.13
CA TRP A 819 2.09 -34.06 5.59
C TRP A 819 1.14 -32.86 5.47
N ILE A 820 1.07 -32.02 6.52
CA ILE A 820 0.28 -30.79 6.52
C ILE A 820 0.79 -29.87 5.40
N GLY A 821 2.09 -29.62 5.34
CA GLY A 821 2.74 -28.83 4.29
C GLY A 821 2.44 -29.38 2.90
N GLY A 822 2.53 -30.71 2.71
CA GLY A 822 2.24 -31.38 1.44
C GLY A 822 0.79 -31.21 0.98
N VAL A 823 -0.19 -31.34 1.88
CA VAL A 823 -1.61 -31.13 1.58
C VAL A 823 -1.88 -29.69 1.19
N LEU A 824 -1.38 -28.71 1.99
CA LEU A 824 -1.56 -27.29 1.71
C LEU A 824 -0.90 -26.90 0.37
N PHE A 825 0.29 -27.40 0.11
CA PHE A 825 1.00 -27.19 -1.14
C PHE A 825 0.23 -27.78 -2.34
N ALA A 826 -0.32 -28.99 -2.20
CA ALA A 826 -1.15 -29.60 -3.25
C ALA A 826 -2.42 -28.77 -3.52
N VAL A 827 -3.07 -28.24 -2.48
CA VAL A 827 -4.20 -27.30 -2.63
C VAL A 827 -3.76 -26.07 -3.40
N ALA A 828 -2.62 -25.46 -3.04
CA ALA A 828 -2.08 -24.31 -3.77
C ALA A 828 -1.89 -24.65 -5.26
N LEU A 829 -1.27 -25.77 -5.60
CA LEU A 829 -1.07 -26.19 -7.00
C LEU A 829 -2.38 -26.40 -7.77
N VAL A 830 -3.43 -26.92 -7.12
CA VAL A 830 -4.76 -27.03 -7.72
C VAL A 830 -5.31 -25.64 -8.09
N PHE A 831 -5.13 -24.65 -7.21
CA PHE A 831 -5.59 -23.30 -7.49
C PHE A 831 -4.67 -22.55 -8.48
N VAL A 832 -3.37 -22.83 -8.50
CA VAL A 832 -2.47 -22.39 -9.59
C VAL A 832 -2.99 -22.89 -10.93
N TYR A 833 -3.30 -24.18 -11.03
CA TYR A 833 -3.88 -24.76 -12.23
C TYR A 833 -5.22 -24.09 -12.61
N ARG A 834 -6.11 -23.92 -11.65
CA ARG A 834 -7.41 -23.24 -11.84
C ARG A 834 -7.29 -21.80 -12.28
N SER A 835 -6.29 -21.05 -11.79
CA SER A 835 -6.10 -19.63 -12.15
C SER A 835 -5.89 -19.42 -13.65
N PHE A 836 -5.36 -20.40 -14.36
CA PHE A 836 -5.25 -20.39 -15.82
C PHE A 836 -6.37 -21.20 -16.49
N TYR A 837 -6.45 -22.50 -16.25
CA TYR A 837 -7.32 -23.40 -17.04
C TYR A 837 -8.82 -23.22 -16.83
N SER A 838 -9.26 -22.71 -15.64
CA SER A 838 -10.67 -22.37 -15.39
C SER A 838 -11.01 -20.92 -15.75
N MET A 839 -10.02 -20.14 -16.19
CA MET A 839 -10.15 -18.73 -16.56
C MET A 839 -9.76 -18.49 -18.04
N ARG A 840 -9.86 -19.52 -18.89
CA ARG A 840 -9.55 -19.39 -20.31
C ARG A 840 -10.73 -18.83 -21.10
N ILE A 841 -10.42 -18.13 -22.19
CA ILE A 841 -11.41 -17.82 -23.23
C ILE A 841 -11.84 -19.14 -23.87
N PRO A 842 -13.15 -19.41 -24.00
CA PRO A 842 -13.62 -20.63 -24.66
C PRO A 842 -13.14 -20.75 -26.12
N SER A 843 -12.74 -21.93 -26.53
CA SER A 843 -12.25 -22.21 -27.89
C SER A 843 -13.36 -22.25 -28.95
N ASP A 844 -14.63 -22.26 -28.56
CA ASP A 844 -15.78 -22.52 -29.39
C ASP A 844 -16.42 -21.27 -30.02
N VAL A 845 -15.76 -20.12 -29.92
CA VAL A 845 -16.18 -18.91 -30.64
C VAL A 845 -15.58 -18.94 -32.02
N LYS A 846 -16.35 -19.49 -33.00
CA LYS A 846 -16.10 -19.36 -34.42
C LYS A 846 -16.44 -17.97 -34.92
#